data_304c74f040a94811ed30825a726d7872
#
_entry.id   304c74f040a94811ed30825a726d7872
#
_cell.length_a   1.000
_cell.length_b   1.000
_cell.length_c   1.000
_cell.angle_alpha   90.00
_cell.angle_beta   90.00
_cell.angle_gamma   90.00
#
_symmetry.space_group_name_H-M   'P 1'
#
loop_
_entity.id
_entity.type
_entity.pdbx_description
1 polymer ?
#
loop_
_entity_poly.entity_id
_entity_poly.type
_entity_poly.pdbx_seq_one_letter_code
_entity_poly.pdbx_strand_id
1 'polypeptide(L)'
;MKKQILTLAMLSALVLSAHAQQPANQLLPYQNPTLSAEARANDLLSRLTLEEKTKLMMDASPAISRLGIPQFQWWNEALHGVARNGYATVFPITMHMASSWDDALLYQVFTAVSDEARAKAQVAKKSGNVKRYQSLSFWTPNVNIFRDPRWGRGQETYGEDPYLTTRMGLAVVNGLQGQSFDGKPLAAPGVPASDQSKTPQYVKTLACAKHFAVHSGPEWNRHVFNLENLPARDLWETYLPAFKSLVQDGHVAEVMCAYQRIDGAPCCSNAKFERQILREEWGFKGLITSDCGAVNDFYMPGYHGTAKTATEATAQAVNAGTDLECGSAYRTIPQAVKAGMINEDKVNQSLKRLLVARFKLGDFDKDETVSWTQIPENVIACKAHKDLAEKIAEEGIVLLQNRNQLLPLNRNQKIVVMGPNANDSIMLRGNYSGYPTSSTTILQGIRNYMKGTEVRYVPACTLTRNEVQESRFNLFREGMKATYWNNQEQKGEPVATDVMKTAINLSNGGNTVFAPGVNLTHFSARYEGVLTPDRDEDLTINMGIDDGCRLIVDGDTIVNMRECWGRVAPVIKPLSLKAGKPVKIQVDYTQKEDVAVMQFDILKTSKPTNEQILAEVGDADAVVFVGGISPNLEGEQLEIEEPGFKGGDRTDLELPKAQRQVIAMLHQAGKRVVFVNCSGCAIAMVPETENAEAILQAWYPGERGGEAVAKVLFGEVNPSGKLPVTFYKSVNDLPDFLDYTMKNRTYRYFKGEPLFPFGYGLSYTSFEYGKPTLMQVKSKKRGSKAADYKLMFSLQNTGKREGTEVAQVYIKRMDDVDGPIKSLKAFKRVSLKAGERQMVSIDLPCKSFEGWDAQTNTIRVVPGIYQVFVGGSSADAAKTKIEVKVK
;
A
#
# COMPACT_ATOMS: atom_id res chain seq x y z
N MET A 1 81.11 -14.90 25.10
CA MET A 1 79.70 -15.45 24.95
C MET A 1 78.67 -14.89 25.91
N LYS A 2 78.92 -14.24 27.03
CA LYS A 2 77.91 -13.64 27.93
C LYS A 2 77.48 -12.22 27.60
N LYS A 3 78.12 -11.50 26.69
CA LYS A 3 77.75 -10.14 26.27
C LYS A 3 76.83 -10.09 25.02
N GLN A 4 76.71 -11.18 24.22
CA GLN A 4 75.87 -11.22 23.05
C GLN A 4 74.44 -11.72 23.35
N ILE A 5 74.20 -12.37 24.50
CA ILE A 5 72.89 -12.87 24.92
C ILE A 5 72.10 -11.74 25.58
N LEU A 6 72.76 -10.73 26.17
CA LEU A 6 71.98 -9.59 26.77
C LEU A 6 71.54 -8.58 25.75
N THR A 7 72.17 -8.50 24.56
CA THR A 7 71.78 -7.56 23.50
C THR A 7 70.58 -8.12 22.67
N LEU A 8 70.48 -9.46 22.56
CA LEU A 8 69.32 -10.07 21.90
C LEU A 8 68.06 -10.09 22.77
N ALA A 9 68.17 -10.13 24.11
CA ALA A 9 67.07 -10.08 25.04
C ALA A 9 66.46 -8.65 25.19
N MET A 10 67.30 -7.60 24.97
CA MET A 10 66.75 -6.20 24.95
C MET A 10 66.11 -5.78 23.62
N LEU A 11 66.54 -6.42 22.48
CA LEU A 11 65.84 -6.16 21.21
C LEU A 11 64.49 -6.91 21.08
N SER A 12 64.31 -8.05 21.74
CA SER A 12 63.03 -8.77 21.78
C SER A 12 62.04 -8.16 22.78
N ALA A 13 62.49 -7.41 23.78
CA ALA A 13 61.58 -6.68 24.70
C ALA A 13 61.09 -5.33 24.12
N LEU A 14 61.78 -4.78 23.09
CA LEU A 14 61.36 -3.52 22.44
C LEU A 14 60.40 -3.72 21.26
N VAL A 15 60.18 -4.96 20.80
CA VAL A 15 59.21 -5.27 19.72
C VAL A 15 57.82 -5.67 20.28
N LEU A 16 57.70 -5.95 21.58
CA LEU A 16 56.46 -6.37 22.27
C LEU A 16 55.74 -5.23 22.98
N SER A 17 56.18 -3.99 22.91
CA SER A 17 55.55 -2.84 23.55
C SER A 17 55.06 -1.74 22.62
N ALA A 18 54.95 -2.03 21.31
CA ALA A 18 54.30 -1.12 20.37
C ALA A 18 52.83 -1.52 20.09
N HIS A 19 52.13 -2.03 21.09
CA HIS A 19 50.68 -1.82 21.14
C HIS A 19 50.50 -0.40 21.69
N ALA A 20 50.49 0.56 20.79
CA ALA A 20 50.07 1.92 21.12
C ALA A 20 48.71 1.82 21.80
N GLN A 21 48.63 2.09 23.10
CA GLN A 21 47.39 2.45 23.78
C GLN A 21 46.86 3.67 23.02
N GLN A 22 45.82 3.46 22.20
CA GLN A 22 45.06 4.58 21.67
C GLN A 22 44.59 5.44 22.85
N PRO A 23 44.70 6.77 22.76
CA PRO A 23 44.20 7.62 23.83
C PRO A 23 42.71 7.30 24.04
N ALA A 24 42.31 7.13 25.30
CA ALA A 24 41.00 6.65 25.75
C ALA A 24 39.83 7.51 25.34
N ASN A 25 39.95 8.43 24.35
CA ASN A 25 38.95 9.38 23.93
C ASN A 25 38.89 9.65 22.41
N GLN A 26 39.54 8.84 21.57
CA GLN A 26 39.48 9.05 20.13
C GLN A 26 38.37 8.18 19.53
N LEU A 27 37.29 8.82 19.01
CA LEU A 27 36.20 8.14 18.28
C LEU A 27 36.79 7.32 17.14
N LEU A 28 36.34 6.09 16.98
CA LEU A 28 36.67 5.28 15.80
C LEU A 28 36.12 5.97 14.55
N PRO A 29 36.73 5.81 13.35
CA PRO A 29 36.28 6.49 12.14
C PRO A 29 34.78 6.29 11.86
N TYR A 30 34.23 5.09 12.03
CA TYR A 30 32.80 4.87 11.81
C TYR A 30 31.90 5.59 12.83
N GLN A 31 32.41 5.96 14.00
CA GLN A 31 31.70 6.70 15.04
C GLN A 31 31.72 8.23 14.84
N ASN A 32 32.55 8.70 13.89
CA ASN A 32 32.72 10.12 13.64
C ASN A 32 31.66 10.64 12.62
N PRO A 33 30.65 11.40 13.03
CA PRO A 33 29.58 11.89 12.15
C PRO A 33 30.04 12.93 11.11
N THR A 34 31.26 13.46 11.24
CA THR A 34 31.82 14.40 10.26
C THR A 34 32.39 13.70 9.01
N LEU A 35 32.60 12.39 9.07
CA LEU A 35 33.04 11.60 7.94
C LEU A 35 31.82 11.20 7.06
N SER A 36 32.07 10.99 5.77
CA SER A 36 31.00 10.51 4.86
C SER A 36 30.49 9.13 5.27
N ALA A 37 29.21 8.86 4.98
CA ALA A 37 28.60 7.55 5.23
C ALA A 37 29.40 6.41 4.61
N GLU A 38 29.97 6.62 3.42
CA GLU A 38 30.81 5.66 2.71
C GLU A 38 32.15 5.38 3.44
N ALA A 39 32.79 6.43 3.98
CA ALA A 39 34.03 6.28 4.75
C ALA A 39 33.77 5.53 6.07
N ARG A 40 32.68 5.89 6.75
CA ARG A 40 32.23 5.23 7.99
C ARG A 40 31.88 3.76 7.74
N ALA A 41 31.16 3.46 6.66
CA ALA A 41 30.80 2.09 6.27
C ALA A 41 32.04 1.24 5.95
N ASN A 42 33.05 1.78 5.27
CA ASN A 42 34.31 1.07 4.99
C ASN A 42 35.06 0.71 6.26
N ASP A 43 35.18 1.63 7.21
CA ASP A 43 35.85 1.38 8.49
C ASP A 43 35.12 0.32 9.31
N LEU A 44 33.78 0.46 9.43
CA LEU A 44 32.96 -0.51 10.18
C LEU A 44 33.01 -1.91 9.56
N LEU A 45 32.93 -2.00 8.24
CA LEU A 45 32.99 -3.25 7.49
C LEU A 45 34.27 -4.04 7.76
N SER A 46 35.40 -3.33 7.87
CA SER A 46 36.71 -3.96 8.14
C SER A 46 36.83 -4.57 9.56
N ARG A 47 35.88 -4.24 10.45
CA ARG A 47 35.86 -4.68 11.85
C ARG A 47 34.92 -5.87 12.08
N LEU A 48 34.09 -6.21 11.11
CA LEU A 48 33.06 -7.26 11.19
C LEU A 48 33.63 -8.62 10.78
N THR A 49 33.26 -9.66 11.53
CA THR A 49 33.48 -11.06 11.09
C THR A 49 32.48 -11.44 10.00
N LEU A 50 32.75 -12.54 9.28
CA LEU A 50 31.84 -13.01 8.23
C LEU A 50 30.43 -13.37 8.79
N GLU A 51 30.37 -13.96 9.99
CA GLU A 51 29.16 -14.32 10.68
C GLU A 51 28.33 -13.06 11.07
N GLU A 52 29.03 -12.01 11.52
CA GLU A 52 28.38 -10.72 11.83
C GLU A 52 27.88 -10.03 10.56
N LYS A 53 28.66 -10.05 9.47
CA LYS A 53 28.24 -9.55 8.16
C LYS A 53 26.98 -10.25 7.69
N THR A 54 26.95 -11.58 7.81
CA THR A 54 25.77 -12.40 7.46
C THR A 54 24.53 -11.97 8.22
N LYS A 55 24.63 -11.81 9.54
CA LYS A 55 23.48 -11.39 10.39
C LYS A 55 22.95 -10.02 10.03
N LEU A 56 23.81 -9.10 9.60
CA LEU A 56 23.42 -7.73 9.21
C LEU A 56 22.80 -7.66 7.80
N MET A 57 22.89 -8.74 7.00
CA MET A 57 22.28 -8.84 5.67
C MET A 57 20.90 -9.52 5.69
N MET A 58 20.31 -9.72 6.88
CA MET A 58 18.97 -10.24 7.08
C MET A 58 18.00 -9.11 7.41
N ASP A 59 16.70 -9.26 7.10
CA ASP A 59 15.67 -8.27 7.38
C ASP A 59 15.58 -7.90 8.87
N ALA A 60 15.82 -8.85 9.76
CA ALA A 60 15.97 -8.65 11.20
C ALA A 60 17.48 -8.61 11.57
N SER A 61 18.11 -7.46 11.40
CA SER A 61 19.52 -7.24 11.74
C SER A 61 19.72 -7.09 13.25
N PRO A 62 20.38 -8.04 13.96
CA PRO A 62 20.56 -7.96 15.39
C PRO A 62 21.60 -6.89 15.78
N ALA A 63 21.61 -6.50 17.05
CA ALA A 63 22.65 -5.66 17.60
C ALA A 63 24.01 -6.39 17.61
N ILE A 64 25.10 -5.67 17.33
CA ILE A 64 26.48 -6.16 17.50
C ILE A 64 27.15 -5.33 18.62
N SER A 65 26.91 -5.73 19.86
CA SER A 65 27.23 -4.95 21.06
C SER A 65 28.72 -4.55 21.15
N ARG A 66 29.68 -5.41 20.75
CA ARG A 66 31.12 -5.11 20.77
C ARG A 66 31.50 -3.91 19.88
N LEU A 67 30.68 -3.57 18.88
CA LEU A 67 30.88 -2.44 17.97
C LEU A 67 29.82 -1.35 18.16
N GLY A 68 28.94 -1.48 19.14
CA GLY A 68 27.86 -0.52 19.35
C GLY A 68 26.87 -0.40 18.18
N ILE A 69 26.77 -1.45 17.35
CA ILE A 69 25.80 -1.48 16.25
C ILE A 69 24.43 -1.75 16.83
N PRO A 70 23.44 -0.86 16.66
CA PRO A 70 22.08 -1.10 17.16
C PRO A 70 21.35 -2.14 16.32
N GLN A 71 20.35 -2.77 16.92
CA GLN A 71 19.38 -3.60 16.21
C GLN A 71 18.62 -2.77 15.18
N PHE A 72 18.30 -3.37 14.01
CA PHE A 72 17.54 -2.71 12.95
C PHE A 72 16.60 -3.70 12.27
N GLN A 73 15.38 -3.24 11.98
CA GLN A 73 14.36 -4.02 11.26
C GLN A 73 14.15 -3.40 9.89
N TRP A 74 14.53 -4.10 8.83
CA TRP A 74 14.39 -3.59 7.48
C TRP A 74 12.95 -3.64 6.95
N TRP A 75 12.17 -4.61 7.41
CA TRP A 75 10.78 -4.74 6.99
C TRP A 75 9.86 -3.78 7.73
N ASN A 76 9.45 -2.71 7.08
CA ASN A 76 8.37 -1.84 7.53
C ASN A 76 7.50 -1.48 6.31
N GLU A 77 6.23 -1.19 6.54
CA GLU A 77 5.25 -0.93 5.50
C GLU A 77 4.57 0.43 5.70
N ALA A 78 4.33 1.15 4.59
CA ALA A 78 3.68 2.45 4.64
C ALA A 78 2.95 2.78 3.33
N LEU A 79 2.23 1.84 2.72
CA LEU A 79 1.55 2.07 1.45
C LEU A 79 0.53 3.22 1.53
N HIS A 80 -0.14 3.38 2.67
CA HIS A 80 -1.09 4.47 2.91
C HIS A 80 -1.21 4.85 4.40
N GLY A 81 -0.07 5.04 5.04
CA GLY A 81 0.13 5.27 6.47
C GLY A 81 1.03 4.22 7.06
N VAL A 82 1.65 4.50 8.21
CA VAL A 82 2.53 3.52 8.87
C VAL A 82 1.72 2.30 9.25
N ALA A 83 2.07 1.16 8.68
CA ALA A 83 1.32 -0.08 8.83
C ALA A 83 1.91 -1.01 9.90
N ARG A 84 1.06 -1.85 10.49
CA ARG A 84 1.43 -2.95 11.41
C ARG A 84 2.28 -2.53 12.61
N ASN A 85 2.25 -1.25 12.95
CA ASN A 85 3.00 -0.67 14.07
C ASN A 85 2.07 0.19 14.96
N GLY A 86 0.96 -0.40 15.41
CA GLY A 86 0.00 0.25 16.29
C GLY A 86 -0.74 1.42 15.66
N TYR A 87 -1.14 2.39 16.49
CA TYR A 87 -1.91 3.54 16.02
C TYR A 87 -1.12 4.41 15.07
N ALA A 88 -1.74 4.74 13.94
CA ALA A 88 -1.26 5.66 12.93
C ALA A 88 -2.44 6.25 12.17
N THR A 89 -2.24 7.34 11.45
CA THR A 89 -3.23 7.82 10.49
C THR A 89 -3.36 6.82 9.34
N VAL A 90 -4.61 6.39 9.05
CA VAL A 90 -4.91 5.49 7.94
C VAL A 90 -5.51 6.31 6.80
N PHE A 91 -4.67 6.60 5.82
CA PHE A 91 -5.06 7.26 4.58
C PHE A 91 -5.84 6.31 3.67
N PRO A 92 -6.55 6.80 2.65
CA PRO A 92 -7.11 5.94 1.61
C PRO A 92 -6.05 5.07 0.94
N ILE A 93 -6.45 3.93 0.38
CA ILE A 93 -5.53 3.08 -0.38
C ILE A 93 -4.89 3.84 -1.55
N THR A 94 -3.76 3.36 -2.04
CA THR A 94 -2.98 4.00 -3.11
C THR A 94 -3.81 4.24 -4.38
N MET A 95 -4.67 3.30 -4.76
CA MET A 95 -5.59 3.44 -5.90
C MET A 95 -6.54 4.62 -5.73
N HIS A 96 -7.11 4.79 -4.53
CA HIS A 96 -7.96 5.94 -4.21
C HIS A 96 -7.17 7.25 -4.28
N MET A 97 -5.98 7.29 -3.67
CA MET A 97 -5.12 8.48 -3.70
C MET A 97 -4.69 8.84 -5.13
N ALA A 98 -4.40 7.83 -5.97
CA ALA A 98 -4.11 8.05 -7.39
C ALA A 98 -5.29 8.65 -8.16
N SER A 99 -6.53 8.34 -7.75
CA SER A 99 -7.75 8.91 -8.35
C SER A 99 -7.90 10.42 -8.13
N SER A 100 -7.18 11.00 -7.17
CA SER A 100 -7.15 12.44 -6.99
C SER A 100 -6.41 13.17 -8.13
N TRP A 101 -5.48 12.49 -8.81
CA TRP A 101 -4.55 13.10 -9.76
C TRP A 101 -3.84 14.33 -9.18
N ASP A 102 -3.60 14.33 -7.86
CA ASP A 102 -2.91 15.39 -7.13
C ASP A 102 -1.63 14.85 -6.49
N ASP A 103 -0.55 14.87 -7.25
CA ASP A 103 0.77 14.42 -6.79
C ASP A 103 1.36 15.35 -5.71
N ALA A 104 0.95 16.62 -5.68
CA ALA A 104 1.38 17.55 -4.65
C ALA A 104 0.70 17.25 -3.30
N LEU A 105 -0.60 16.93 -3.30
CA LEU A 105 -1.30 16.48 -2.10
C LEU A 105 -0.78 15.13 -1.61
N LEU A 106 -0.50 14.20 -2.53
CA LEU A 106 0.10 12.91 -2.19
C LEU A 106 1.48 13.07 -1.54
N TYR A 107 2.31 14.01 -2.03
CA TYR A 107 3.57 14.36 -1.39
C TYR A 107 3.38 14.83 0.07
N GLN A 108 2.35 15.64 0.36
CA GLN A 108 2.03 16.06 1.72
C GLN A 108 1.61 14.87 2.59
N VAL A 109 0.81 13.94 2.05
CA VAL A 109 0.43 12.69 2.73
C VAL A 109 1.68 11.91 3.15
N PHE A 110 2.62 11.67 2.23
CA PHE A 110 3.82 10.89 2.56
C PHE A 110 4.85 11.67 3.39
N THR A 111 4.79 12.98 3.40
CA THR A 111 5.51 13.81 4.39
C THR A 111 4.97 13.56 5.80
N ALA A 112 3.64 13.55 5.97
CA ALA A 112 2.99 13.24 7.25
C ALA A 112 3.27 11.78 7.68
N VAL A 113 3.20 10.82 6.76
CA VAL A 113 3.54 9.42 7.02
C VAL A 113 4.97 9.28 7.54
N SER A 114 5.93 9.97 6.94
CA SER A 114 7.34 9.92 7.40
C SER A 114 7.57 10.66 8.72
N ASP A 115 6.76 11.67 9.06
CA ASP A 115 6.77 12.29 10.39
C ASP A 115 6.31 11.28 11.46
N GLU A 116 5.19 10.60 11.23
CA GLU A 116 4.71 9.55 12.13
C GLU A 116 5.72 8.41 12.25
N ALA A 117 6.33 8.00 11.13
CA ALA A 117 7.36 6.95 11.11
C ALA A 117 8.56 7.29 12.00
N ARG A 118 9.07 8.52 11.92
CA ARG A 118 10.17 9.00 12.77
C ARG A 118 9.79 9.04 14.24
N ALA A 119 8.62 9.59 14.55
CA ALA A 119 8.11 9.63 15.94
C ALA A 119 7.99 8.22 16.53
N LYS A 120 7.41 7.27 15.78
CA LYS A 120 7.25 5.87 16.21
C LYS A 120 8.59 5.15 16.39
N ALA A 121 9.55 5.35 15.47
CA ALA A 121 10.88 4.77 15.59
C ALA A 121 11.63 5.29 16.84
N GLN A 122 11.44 6.55 17.21
CA GLN A 122 11.99 7.10 18.45
C GLN A 122 11.38 6.48 19.71
N VAL A 123 10.06 6.24 19.70
CA VAL A 123 9.40 5.51 20.80
C VAL A 123 9.97 4.11 20.93
N ALA A 124 10.08 3.38 19.80
CA ALA A 124 10.65 2.04 19.79
C ALA A 124 12.12 2.01 20.24
N LYS A 125 12.94 2.95 19.80
CA LYS A 125 14.34 3.08 20.22
C LYS A 125 14.49 3.30 21.72
N LYS A 126 13.64 4.17 22.31
CA LYS A 126 13.62 4.44 23.76
C LYS A 126 13.22 3.22 24.57
N SER A 127 12.42 2.31 24.04
CA SER A 127 12.04 1.06 24.72
C SER A 127 13.20 0.06 24.83
N GLY A 128 14.28 0.26 24.08
CA GLY A 128 15.46 -0.63 24.05
C GLY A 128 15.24 -1.94 23.29
N ASN A 129 14.05 -2.16 22.70
CA ASN A 129 13.73 -3.36 21.91
C ASN A 129 12.95 -2.97 20.65
N VAL A 130 13.64 -2.88 19.52
CA VAL A 130 13.04 -2.53 18.23
C VAL A 130 12.49 -3.78 17.57
N LYS A 131 11.18 -3.92 17.53
CA LYS A 131 10.49 -5.06 16.89
C LYS A 131 10.33 -4.83 15.37
N ARG A 132 9.89 -5.87 14.65
CA ARG A 132 9.45 -5.78 13.24
C ARG A 132 8.46 -4.62 13.06
N TYR A 133 8.52 -3.93 11.94
CA TYR A 133 7.74 -2.73 11.60
C TYR A 133 8.06 -1.46 12.41
N GLN A 134 9.14 -1.43 13.20
CA GLN A 134 9.45 -0.31 14.09
C GLN A 134 10.73 0.47 13.73
N SER A 135 11.30 0.23 12.55
CA SER A 135 12.46 1.00 12.05
C SER A 135 12.08 1.95 10.90
N LEU A 136 13.03 2.36 10.08
CA LEU A 136 12.91 3.49 9.16
C LEU A 136 13.16 3.13 7.69
N SER A 137 13.19 1.86 7.33
CA SER A 137 13.18 1.36 5.95
C SER A 137 11.75 0.95 5.63
N PHE A 138 11.13 1.56 4.61
CA PHE A 138 9.74 1.31 4.25
C PHE A 138 9.66 0.71 2.85
N TRP A 139 9.05 -0.47 2.73
CA TRP A 139 8.90 -1.17 1.46
C TRP A 139 7.73 -0.63 0.65
N THR A 140 7.87 0.63 0.28
CA THR A 140 6.89 1.52 -0.36
C THR A 140 7.65 2.52 -1.24
N PRO A 141 7.15 2.84 -2.47
CA PRO A 141 5.85 2.52 -3.08
C PRO A 141 5.82 1.23 -3.91
N ASN A 142 4.62 0.66 -4.08
CA ASN A 142 4.37 -0.35 -5.12
C ASN A 142 4.06 0.35 -6.45
N VAL A 143 5.03 0.34 -7.37
CA VAL A 143 4.93 0.98 -8.69
C VAL A 143 4.74 -0.02 -9.84
N ASN A 144 4.31 -1.23 -9.54
CA ASN A 144 3.88 -2.17 -10.56
C ASN A 144 2.65 -1.64 -11.29
N ILE A 145 2.58 -1.89 -12.59
CA ILE A 145 1.46 -1.44 -13.42
C ILE A 145 0.27 -2.36 -13.22
N PHE A 146 -0.88 -1.78 -12.87
CA PHE A 146 -2.13 -2.51 -12.74
C PHE A 146 -2.71 -2.87 -14.11
N ARG A 147 -2.05 -3.82 -14.81
CA ARG A 147 -2.39 -4.22 -16.17
C ARG A 147 -3.71 -4.98 -16.28
N ASP A 148 -4.16 -5.60 -15.19
CA ASP A 148 -5.30 -6.51 -15.18
C ASP A 148 -6.12 -6.32 -13.90
N PRO A 149 -7.41 -5.96 -14.00
CA PRO A 149 -8.26 -5.68 -12.84
C PRO A 149 -8.58 -6.92 -11.99
N ARG A 150 -8.19 -8.12 -12.42
CA ARG A 150 -8.30 -9.34 -11.61
C ARG A 150 -7.27 -9.41 -10.50
N TRP A 151 -6.17 -8.68 -10.59
CA TRP A 151 -5.09 -8.72 -9.61
C TRP A 151 -5.49 -8.08 -8.27
N GLY A 152 -5.54 -8.89 -7.19
CA GLY A 152 -5.99 -8.47 -5.86
C GLY A 152 -5.10 -7.43 -5.18
N ARG A 153 -3.78 -7.40 -5.50
CA ARG A 153 -2.86 -6.35 -5.03
C ARG A 153 -2.91 -5.08 -5.89
N GLY A 154 -3.79 -5.00 -6.88
CA GLY A 154 -4.02 -3.77 -7.62
C GLY A 154 -4.34 -2.57 -6.72
N GLN A 155 -5.00 -2.80 -5.58
CA GLN A 155 -5.28 -1.78 -4.56
C GLN A 155 -4.03 -1.09 -4.00
N GLU A 156 -2.85 -1.72 -4.10
CA GLU A 156 -1.57 -1.18 -3.63
C GLU A 156 -0.89 -0.27 -4.66
N THR A 157 -1.40 -0.21 -5.90
CA THR A 157 -0.76 0.46 -7.03
C THR A 157 -1.38 1.83 -7.33
N TYR A 158 -0.77 2.57 -8.24
CA TYR A 158 -1.24 3.89 -8.70
C TYR A 158 -1.96 3.80 -10.06
N GLY A 159 -2.40 2.61 -10.45
CA GLY A 159 -3.19 2.37 -11.65
C GLY A 159 -2.42 1.77 -12.82
N GLU A 160 -3.01 1.90 -14.02
CA GLU A 160 -2.54 1.22 -15.22
C GLU A 160 -1.58 2.03 -16.09
N ASP A 161 -1.40 3.32 -15.78
CA ASP A 161 -0.62 4.23 -16.62
C ASP A 161 0.79 4.47 -16.08
N PRO A 162 1.85 4.27 -16.90
CA PRO A 162 3.23 4.44 -16.48
C PRO A 162 3.58 5.88 -16.07
N TYR A 163 2.97 6.92 -16.70
CA TYR A 163 3.25 8.31 -16.36
C TYR A 163 2.60 8.71 -15.03
N LEU A 164 1.31 8.37 -14.86
CA LEU A 164 0.61 8.63 -13.59
C LEU A 164 1.32 7.91 -12.43
N THR A 165 1.65 6.62 -12.60
CA THR A 165 2.40 5.84 -11.60
C THR A 165 3.75 6.47 -11.28
N THR A 166 4.46 6.98 -12.29
CA THR A 166 5.73 7.69 -12.10
C THR A 166 5.55 8.95 -11.25
N ARG A 167 4.56 9.79 -11.58
CA ARG A 167 4.30 11.04 -10.84
C ARG A 167 3.94 10.78 -9.38
N MET A 168 3.02 9.82 -9.17
CA MET A 168 2.61 9.44 -7.81
C MET A 168 3.76 8.78 -7.04
N GLY A 169 4.50 7.87 -7.67
CA GLY A 169 5.66 7.22 -7.05
C GLY A 169 6.77 8.20 -6.64
N LEU A 170 7.06 9.22 -7.46
CA LEU A 170 8.01 10.29 -7.12
C LEU A 170 7.54 11.11 -5.91
N ALA A 171 6.25 11.47 -5.85
CA ALA A 171 5.67 12.16 -4.71
C ALA A 171 5.84 11.38 -3.41
N VAL A 172 5.61 10.06 -3.47
CA VAL A 172 5.79 9.14 -2.33
C VAL A 172 7.25 9.07 -1.88
N VAL A 173 8.18 8.81 -2.81
CA VAL A 173 9.61 8.70 -2.49
C VAL A 173 10.13 10.01 -1.88
N ASN A 174 9.78 11.14 -2.49
CA ASN A 174 10.25 12.46 -2.03
C ASN A 174 9.69 12.79 -0.64
N GLY A 175 8.41 12.51 -0.36
CA GLY A 175 7.80 12.71 0.95
C GLY A 175 8.39 11.80 2.02
N LEU A 176 8.56 10.50 1.71
CA LEU A 176 9.17 9.55 2.65
C LEU A 176 10.61 9.90 2.97
N GLN A 177 11.44 10.19 1.95
CA GLN A 177 12.88 10.41 2.14
C GLN A 177 13.22 11.81 2.68
N GLY A 178 12.24 12.69 2.87
CA GLY A 178 12.48 14.06 3.34
C GLY A 178 13.15 14.92 2.27
N GLN A 179 12.72 14.76 1.02
CA GLN A 179 13.10 15.60 -0.09
C GLN A 179 12.00 16.62 -0.37
N SER A 180 12.31 17.72 -1.07
CA SER A 180 11.29 18.62 -1.59
C SER A 180 10.46 17.94 -2.68
N PHE A 181 9.31 18.50 -3.03
CA PHE A 181 8.46 17.95 -4.09
C PHE A 181 9.19 17.74 -5.43
N ASP A 182 10.20 18.59 -5.73
CA ASP A 182 11.04 18.48 -6.93
C ASP A 182 12.32 17.63 -6.73
N GLY A 183 12.37 16.82 -5.66
CA GLY A 183 13.43 15.82 -5.43
C GLY A 183 14.74 16.37 -4.86
N LYS A 184 14.77 17.59 -4.34
CA LYS A 184 15.97 18.14 -3.71
C LYS A 184 15.98 17.85 -2.21
N PRO A 185 17.14 17.57 -1.61
CA PRO A 185 17.23 17.42 -0.16
C PRO A 185 16.63 18.64 0.56
N LEU A 186 15.76 18.39 1.53
CA LEU A 186 15.24 19.45 2.40
C LEU A 186 16.31 19.83 3.41
N ALA A 187 16.30 21.12 3.76
CA ALA A 187 17.02 21.58 4.91
C ALA A 187 16.54 20.89 6.19
N ALA A 188 17.47 20.46 7.01
CA ALA A 188 17.16 19.84 8.29
C ALA A 188 16.33 20.82 9.16
N PRO A 189 15.21 20.40 9.77
CA PRO A 189 14.43 21.23 10.65
C PRO A 189 15.28 21.82 11.78
N GLY A 190 15.15 23.15 12.01
CA GLY A 190 15.86 23.86 13.08
C GLY A 190 17.33 24.24 12.80
N VAL A 191 17.89 23.87 11.63
CA VAL A 191 19.25 24.25 11.24
C VAL A 191 19.22 25.55 10.44
N PRO A 192 19.93 26.63 10.88
CA PRO A 192 20.05 27.86 10.10
C PRO A 192 20.62 27.60 8.70
N ALA A 193 20.15 28.34 7.71
CA ALA A 193 20.60 28.20 6.31
C ALA A 193 22.13 28.32 6.14
N SER A 194 22.79 29.16 6.97
CA SER A 194 24.24 29.34 6.99
C SER A 194 25.03 28.09 7.43
N ASP A 195 24.39 27.16 8.17
CA ASP A 195 25.03 26.01 8.77
C ASP A 195 24.66 24.67 8.10
N GLN A 196 23.71 24.70 7.16
CA GLN A 196 23.22 23.50 6.46
C GLN A 196 24.34 22.77 5.67
N SER A 197 25.30 23.50 5.12
CA SER A 197 26.43 22.89 4.41
C SER A 197 27.44 22.19 5.32
N LYS A 198 27.39 22.48 6.63
CA LYS A 198 28.32 21.95 7.65
C LYS A 198 27.73 20.82 8.48
N THR A 199 26.39 20.63 8.39
CA THR A 199 25.67 19.63 9.16
C THR A 199 25.51 18.37 8.32
N PRO A 200 25.73 17.15 8.85
CA PRO A 200 25.41 15.93 8.14
C PRO A 200 23.96 15.93 7.67
N GLN A 201 23.76 15.73 6.37
CA GLN A 201 22.39 15.60 5.84
C GLN A 201 21.90 14.17 6.03
N TYR A 202 20.93 13.98 6.90
CA TYR A 202 20.30 12.69 7.13
C TYR A 202 19.03 12.56 6.30
N VAL A 203 18.81 11.34 5.78
CA VAL A 203 17.57 10.96 5.09
C VAL A 203 16.49 10.74 6.14
N LYS A 204 15.26 11.18 5.87
CA LYS A 204 14.17 11.07 6.84
C LYS A 204 13.73 9.62 7.06
N THR A 205 13.43 8.88 5.99
CA THR A 205 13.22 7.43 5.98
C THR A 205 13.77 6.87 4.67
N LEU A 206 13.93 5.56 4.55
CA LEU A 206 14.24 4.91 3.28
C LEU A 206 12.94 4.51 2.59
N ALA A 207 12.80 4.83 1.32
CA ALA A 207 11.72 4.35 0.45
C ALA A 207 12.23 3.21 -0.42
N CYS A 208 11.35 2.25 -0.74
CA CYS A 208 11.67 1.07 -1.54
C CYS A 208 10.70 0.93 -2.71
N ALA A 209 11.21 1.02 -3.94
CA ALA A 209 10.41 0.76 -5.13
C ALA A 209 10.19 -0.76 -5.31
N LYS A 210 8.92 -1.19 -5.33
CA LYS A 210 8.58 -2.62 -5.45
C LYS A 210 7.50 -2.88 -6.51
N HIS A 211 7.42 -4.08 -7.05
CA HIS A 211 8.36 -5.22 -7.00
C HIS A 211 9.10 -5.30 -8.34
N PHE A 212 10.41 -5.25 -8.32
CA PHE A 212 11.26 -5.18 -9.52
C PHE A 212 11.60 -6.60 -10.02
N ALA A 213 11.22 -7.02 -11.22
CA ALA A 213 10.47 -6.25 -12.20
C ALA A 213 9.30 -7.07 -12.74
N VAL A 214 8.33 -6.34 -13.37
CA VAL A 214 7.24 -6.92 -14.15
C VAL A 214 6.28 -7.80 -13.31
N HIS A 215 6.08 -7.50 -12.04
CA HIS A 215 5.08 -8.18 -11.23
C HIS A 215 3.70 -7.49 -11.36
N SER A 216 2.65 -8.25 -11.69
CA SER A 216 1.28 -7.76 -11.83
C SER A 216 0.24 -8.88 -11.70
N GLY A 217 0.45 -9.81 -10.77
CA GLY A 217 -0.40 -10.99 -10.55
C GLY A 217 -0.23 -12.07 -11.65
N PRO A 218 -0.90 -13.20 -11.52
CA PRO A 218 -1.77 -13.50 -10.38
C PRO A 218 -1.02 -13.89 -9.11
N GLU A 219 -1.68 -13.68 -7.95
CA GLU A 219 -1.10 -13.97 -6.64
C GLU A 219 -0.97 -15.47 -6.37
N TRP A 220 -1.95 -16.26 -6.84
CA TRP A 220 -2.02 -17.71 -6.57
C TRP A 220 -0.88 -18.51 -7.20
N ASN A 221 -0.09 -17.97 -8.13
CA ASN A 221 1.06 -18.67 -8.74
C ASN A 221 2.37 -17.89 -8.71
N ARG A 222 2.45 -16.77 -8.01
CA ARG A 222 3.60 -15.85 -8.04
C ARG A 222 4.95 -16.51 -7.70
N HIS A 223 4.93 -17.53 -6.84
CA HIS A 223 6.12 -18.29 -6.42
C HIS A 223 6.64 -19.32 -7.43
N VAL A 224 5.87 -19.59 -8.48
CA VAL A 224 6.26 -20.57 -9.52
C VAL A 224 6.28 -19.97 -10.92
N PHE A 225 5.69 -18.80 -11.10
CA PHE A 225 5.53 -18.16 -12.39
C PHE A 225 6.88 -17.86 -13.06
N ASN A 226 6.94 -18.14 -14.36
CA ASN A 226 8.07 -17.78 -15.21
C ASN A 226 7.56 -16.97 -16.40
N LEU A 227 7.88 -15.68 -16.42
CA LEU A 227 7.54 -14.82 -17.53
C LEU A 227 8.54 -15.03 -18.66
N GLU A 228 8.07 -15.47 -19.81
CA GLU A 228 8.88 -15.71 -20.99
C GLU A 228 8.45 -14.83 -22.15
N ASN A 229 9.41 -14.46 -23.00
CA ASN A 229 9.15 -13.79 -24.28
C ASN A 229 8.37 -12.48 -24.17
N LEU A 230 8.56 -11.72 -23.07
CA LEU A 230 7.93 -10.41 -22.95
C LEU A 230 8.45 -9.47 -24.05
N PRO A 231 7.58 -8.83 -24.87
CA PRO A 231 8.02 -7.87 -25.86
C PRO A 231 8.84 -6.74 -25.26
N ALA A 232 9.98 -6.41 -25.86
CA ALA A 232 10.85 -5.35 -25.36
C ALA A 232 10.12 -4.00 -25.24
N ARG A 233 9.23 -3.68 -26.18
CA ARG A 233 8.36 -2.51 -26.09
C ARG A 233 7.58 -2.48 -24.77
N ASP A 234 6.88 -3.57 -24.43
CA ASP A 234 6.05 -3.64 -23.22
C ASP A 234 6.89 -3.48 -21.97
N LEU A 235 8.07 -4.12 -21.95
CA LEU A 235 9.03 -3.97 -20.87
C LEU A 235 9.44 -2.50 -20.66
N TRP A 236 9.90 -1.84 -21.73
CA TRP A 236 10.51 -0.51 -21.65
C TRP A 236 9.51 0.65 -21.67
N GLU A 237 8.33 0.50 -22.31
CA GLU A 237 7.30 1.56 -22.33
C GLU A 237 6.26 1.44 -21.21
N THR A 238 6.11 0.26 -20.58
CA THR A 238 5.05 0.03 -19.61
C THR A 238 5.59 -0.36 -18.24
N TYR A 239 6.37 -1.42 -18.14
CA TYR A 239 6.73 -2.00 -16.84
C TYR A 239 7.90 -1.28 -16.13
N LEU A 240 8.87 -0.77 -16.85
CA LEU A 240 10.09 -0.18 -16.28
C LEU A 240 10.08 1.34 -16.05
N PRO A 241 9.27 2.18 -16.72
CA PRO A 241 9.41 3.64 -16.65
C PRO A 241 9.32 4.21 -15.22
N ALA A 242 8.38 3.74 -14.41
CA ALA A 242 8.25 4.20 -13.04
C ALA A 242 9.50 3.89 -12.21
N PHE A 243 9.99 2.65 -12.24
CA PHE A 243 11.23 2.26 -11.55
C PHE A 243 12.42 3.12 -11.98
N LYS A 244 12.59 3.32 -13.30
CA LYS A 244 13.67 4.16 -13.83
C LYS A 244 13.64 5.57 -13.26
N SER A 245 12.47 6.20 -13.25
CA SER A 245 12.32 7.56 -12.71
C SER A 245 12.51 7.61 -11.21
N LEU A 246 12.02 6.64 -10.45
CA LEU A 246 12.25 6.59 -9.01
C LEU A 246 13.75 6.46 -8.68
N VAL A 247 14.50 5.72 -9.51
CA VAL A 247 15.97 5.60 -9.36
C VAL A 247 16.68 6.90 -9.75
N GLN A 248 16.37 7.46 -10.93
CA GLN A 248 17.14 8.54 -11.53
C GLN A 248 16.71 9.94 -11.06
N ASP A 249 15.41 10.15 -10.89
CA ASP A 249 14.84 11.45 -10.51
C ASP A 249 14.49 11.49 -9.00
N GLY A 250 13.98 10.39 -8.43
CA GLY A 250 13.59 10.27 -7.01
C GLY A 250 14.71 9.85 -6.08
N HIS A 251 15.83 9.31 -6.63
CA HIS A 251 16.94 8.78 -5.83
C HIS A 251 16.48 7.81 -4.74
N VAL A 252 15.55 6.92 -5.09
CA VAL A 252 15.00 5.93 -4.17
C VAL A 252 16.11 5.12 -3.50
N ALA A 253 16.00 4.94 -2.18
CA ALA A 253 17.06 4.31 -1.38
C ALA A 253 17.13 2.80 -1.60
N GLU A 254 16.00 2.17 -1.87
CA GLU A 254 15.88 0.72 -2.00
C GLU A 254 15.06 0.32 -3.22
N VAL A 255 15.33 -0.88 -3.74
CA VAL A 255 14.52 -1.56 -4.75
C VAL A 255 14.31 -3.00 -4.30
N MET A 256 13.07 -3.48 -4.32
CA MET A 256 12.75 -4.85 -3.96
C MET A 256 12.58 -5.71 -5.21
N CYS A 257 13.32 -6.81 -5.31
CA CYS A 257 13.13 -7.79 -6.38
C CYS A 257 11.90 -8.68 -6.13
N ALA A 258 11.19 -9.00 -7.21
CA ALA A 258 9.93 -9.72 -7.17
C ALA A 258 10.11 -11.24 -7.02
N TYR A 259 9.00 -11.95 -6.70
CA TYR A 259 9.00 -13.41 -6.53
C TYR A 259 9.27 -14.18 -7.82
N GLN A 260 8.63 -13.81 -8.93
CA GLN A 260 8.63 -14.63 -10.15
C GLN A 260 9.99 -14.70 -10.85
N ARG A 261 10.06 -15.58 -11.85
CA ARG A 261 11.17 -15.65 -12.80
C ARG A 261 10.87 -14.84 -14.05
N ILE A 262 11.93 -14.37 -14.70
CA ILE A 262 11.90 -13.80 -16.05
C ILE A 262 12.95 -14.50 -16.89
N ASP A 263 12.51 -15.09 -18.01
CA ASP A 263 13.34 -15.90 -18.91
C ASP A 263 14.14 -16.98 -18.15
N GLY A 264 13.48 -17.65 -17.20
CA GLY A 264 14.02 -18.72 -16.38
C GLY A 264 14.81 -18.27 -15.13
N ALA A 265 15.24 -17.03 -15.04
CA ALA A 265 15.98 -16.52 -13.89
C ALA A 265 15.04 -15.87 -12.86
N PRO A 266 15.10 -16.26 -11.56
CA PRO A 266 14.38 -15.55 -10.50
C PRO A 266 14.74 -14.06 -10.46
N CYS A 267 13.79 -13.19 -10.23
CA CYS A 267 14.05 -11.74 -10.20
C CYS A 267 15.15 -11.39 -9.20
N CYS A 268 15.21 -12.05 -8.03
CA CYS A 268 16.22 -11.84 -6.99
C CYS A 268 17.57 -12.54 -7.28
N SER A 269 17.79 -13.01 -8.51
CA SER A 269 19.07 -13.48 -9.01
C SER A 269 19.28 -13.15 -10.49
N ASN A 270 18.47 -12.25 -11.04
CA ASN A 270 18.53 -11.89 -12.44
C ASN A 270 19.55 -10.77 -12.68
N ALA A 271 20.77 -11.16 -13.05
CA ALA A 271 21.87 -10.22 -13.29
C ALA A 271 21.58 -9.18 -14.38
N LYS A 272 20.73 -9.49 -15.36
CA LYS A 272 20.30 -8.50 -16.38
C LYS A 272 19.52 -7.36 -15.73
N PHE A 273 18.57 -7.67 -14.84
CA PHE A 273 17.77 -6.64 -14.20
C PHE A 273 18.51 -5.94 -13.06
N GLU A 274 19.11 -6.69 -12.13
CA GLU A 274 19.74 -6.11 -10.95
C GLU A 274 21.07 -5.39 -11.24
N ARG A 275 21.94 -6.00 -12.04
CA ARG A 275 23.26 -5.44 -12.32
C ARG A 275 23.25 -4.56 -13.56
N GLN A 276 22.87 -5.11 -14.74
CA GLN A 276 22.99 -4.37 -15.99
C GLN A 276 22.01 -3.19 -16.01
N ILE A 277 20.70 -3.44 -15.87
CA ILE A 277 19.69 -2.36 -16.00
C ILE A 277 19.75 -1.42 -14.80
N LEU A 278 19.60 -1.97 -13.59
CA LEU A 278 19.40 -1.12 -12.41
C LEU A 278 20.69 -0.37 -12.02
N ARG A 279 21.83 -1.08 -11.95
CA ARG A 279 23.08 -0.46 -11.46
C ARG A 279 23.92 0.18 -12.56
N GLU A 280 24.12 -0.50 -13.71
CA GLU A 280 25.01 -0.02 -14.76
C GLU A 280 24.32 1.03 -15.64
N GLU A 281 23.11 0.75 -16.16
CA GLU A 281 22.42 1.66 -17.07
C GLU A 281 21.74 2.84 -16.33
N TRP A 282 21.04 2.56 -15.21
CA TRP A 282 20.33 3.59 -14.46
C TRP A 282 21.17 4.24 -13.36
N GLY A 283 22.28 3.66 -12.99
CA GLY A 283 23.22 4.21 -12.00
C GLY A 283 22.76 4.07 -10.55
N PHE A 284 21.88 3.11 -10.24
CA PHE A 284 21.38 2.87 -8.88
C PHE A 284 22.49 2.64 -7.86
N LYS A 285 22.49 3.42 -6.79
CA LYS A 285 23.51 3.35 -5.71
C LYS A 285 22.95 2.80 -4.41
N GLY A 286 21.62 2.64 -4.31
CA GLY A 286 20.94 2.11 -3.14
C GLY A 286 21.09 0.59 -2.98
N LEU A 287 20.34 0.02 -2.07
CA LEU A 287 20.34 -1.42 -1.81
C LEU A 287 19.20 -2.14 -2.55
N ILE A 288 19.42 -3.41 -2.86
CA ILE A 288 18.42 -4.32 -3.39
C ILE A 288 18.02 -5.29 -2.28
N THR A 289 16.74 -5.31 -1.94
CA THR A 289 16.16 -6.28 -0.99
C THR A 289 15.36 -7.35 -1.71
N SER A 290 15.36 -8.57 -1.20
CA SER A 290 14.43 -9.60 -1.68
C SER A 290 13.03 -9.36 -1.14
N ASP A 291 12.00 -9.77 -1.90
CA ASP A 291 10.69 -10.02 -1.30
C ASP A 291 10.78 -11.18 -0.31
N CYS A 292 9.84 -11.26 0.65
CA CYS A 292 9.94 -12.20 1.77
C CYS A 292 9.81 -13.66 1.32
N GLY A 293 10.88 -14.44 1.53
CA GLY A 293 10.97 -15.83 1.08
C GLY A 293 11.33 -16.01 -0.39
N ALA A 294 11.48 -14.93 -1.18
CA ALA A 294 11.75 -15.05 -2.62
C ALA A 294 13.04 -15.81 -2.95
N VAL A 295 14.08 -15.73 -2.11
CA VAL A 295 15.30 -16.53 -2.30
C VAL A 295 15.09 -17.98 -1.88
N ASN A 296 14.18 -18.24 -0.94
CA ASN A 296 13.82 -19.62 -0.57
C ASN A 296 13.11 -20.35 -1.72
N ASP A 297 12.35 -19.62 -2.56
CA ASP A 297 11.68 -20.19 -3.73
C ASP A 297 12.64 -20.82 -4.73
N PHE A 298 13.92 -20.46 -4.75
CA PHE A 298 14.89 -21.00 -5.67
C PHE A 298 15.12 -22.51 -5.46
N TYR A 299 15.05 -22.98 -4.21
CA TYR A 299 15.41 -24.35 -3.82
C TYR A 299 14.28 -25.14 -3.15
N MET A 300 13.20 -24.49 -2.72
CA MET A 300 12.09 -25.21 -2.08
C MET A 300 11.37 -26.12 -3.08
N PRO A 301 10.97 -27.34 -2.68
CA PRO A 301 10.25 -28.25 -3.55
C PRO A 301 8.93 -27.67 -4.06
N GLY A 302 8.70 -27.78 -5.37
CA GLY A 302 7.47 -27.28 -6.00
C GLY A 302 7.53 -25.79 -6.40
N TYR A 303 8.62 -25.08 -6.12
CA TYR A 303 8.85 -23.69 -6.50
C TYR A 303 9.77 -23.58 -7.74
N HIS A 304 10.76 -22.67 -7.76
CA HIS A 304 11.53 -22.36 -8.96
C HIS A 304 12.44 -23.51 -9.46
N GLY A 305 13.04 -24.27 -8.52
CA GLY A 305 13.96 -25.35 -8.86
C GLY A 305 15.27 -24.88 -9.53
N THR A 306 15.65 -23.61 -9.36
CA THR A 306 16.91 -23.04 -9.93
C THR A 306 18.13 -23.33 -9.09
N ALA A 307 17.95 -23.70 -7.82
CA ALA A 307 18.99 -24.15 -6.90
C ALA A 307 18.57 -25.47 -6.25
N LYS A 308 19.53 -26.25 -5.77
CA LYS A 308 19.30 -27.50 -5.04
C LYS A 308 19.29 -27.31 -3.54
N THR A 309 19.97 -26.27 -3.05
CA THR A 309 20.16 -25.99 -1.63
C THR A 309 20.06 -24.50 -1.33
N ALA A 310 19.80 -24.16 -0.07
CA ALA A 310 19.84 -22.78 0.39
C ALA A 310 21.19 -22.10 0.10
N THR A 311 22.29 -22.83 0.19
CA THR A 311 23.65 -22.32 -0.08
C THR A 311 23.82 -21.93 -1.55
N GLU A 312 23.32 -22.74 -2.49
CA GLU A 312 23.32 -22.43 -3.92
C GLU A 312 22.41 -21.22 -4.22
N ALA A 313 21.20 -21.19 -3.63
CA ALA A 313 20.28 -20.08 -3.76
C ALA A 313 20.89 -18.75 -3.29
N THR A 314 21.52 -18.77 -2.11
CA THR A 314 22.28 -17.64 -1.55
C THR A 314 23.37 -17.17 -2.51
N ALA A 315 24.14 -18.10 -3.08
CA ALA A 315 25.21 -17.77 -4.01
C ALA A 315 24.63 -17.13 -5.31
N GLN A 316 23.52 -17.61 -5.83
CA GLN A 316 22.86 -17.01 -7.00
C GLN A 316 22.42 -15.57 -6.70
N ALA A 317 21.74 -15.32 -5.58
CA ALA A 317 21.23 -14.02 -5.21
C ALA A 317 22.33 -12.98 -4.96
N VAL A 318 23.32 -13.30 -4.08
CA VAL A 318 24.42 -12.37 -3.75
C VAL A 318 25.28 -12.05 -4.99
N ASN A 319 25.58 -13.04 -5.84
CA ASN A 319 26.37 -12.81 -7.05
C ASN A 319 25.64 -11.97 -8.09
N ALA A 320 24.31 -12.02 -8.15
CA ALA A 320 23.50 -11.20 -9.04
C ALA A 320 23.39 -9.74 -8.56
N GLY A 321 23.33 -9.50 -7.24
CA GLY A 321 23.30 -8.15 -6.68
C GLY A 321 22.27 -7.89 -5.59
N THR A 322 21.50 -8.90 -5.16
CA THR A 322 20.59 -8.79 -4.01
C THR A 322 21.41 -8.62 -2.72
N ASP A 323 21.17 -7.50 -2.02
CA ASP A 323 22.00 -7.07 -0.89
C ASP A 323 21.44 -7.53 0.46
N LEU A 324 20.11 -7.59 0.58
CA LEU A 324 19.37 -7.89 1.80
C LEU A 324 18.37 -9.00 1.54
N GLU A 325 18.25 -9.95 2.45
CA GLU A 325 17.24 -11.00 2.36
C GLU A 325 16.16 -10.85 3.44
N CYS A 326 14.91 -10.86 3.04
CA CYS A 326 13.77 -11.21 3.89
C CYS A 326 13.52 -12.71 3.75
N GLY A 327 14.09 -13.51 4.65
CA GLY A 327 14.00 -14.97 4.55
C GLY A 327 15.00 -15.70 5.45
N SER A 328 15.51 -16.84 4.99
CA SER A 328 16.42 -17.67 5.79
C SER A 328 17.65 -18.18 5.03
N ALA A 329 17.69 -18.01 3.70
CA ALA A 329 18.75 -18.59 2.88
C ALA A 329 20.11 -17.93 3.15
N TYR A 330 20.16 -16.61 3.38
CA TYR A 330 21.40 -15.88 3.63
C TYR A 330 22.14 -16.30 4.92
N ARG A 331 21.50 -17.03 5.82
CA ARG A 331 22.18 -17.68 6.94
C ARG A 331 23.30 -18.63 6.47
N THR A 332 23.28 -19.06 5.21
CA THR A 332 24.27 -19.94 4.60
C THR A 332 25.41 -19.19 3.88
N ILE A 333 25.49 -17.84 3.96
CA ILE A 333 26.61 -17.06 3.40
C ILE A 333 27.98 -17.61 3.82
N PRO A 334 28.26 -17.93 5.11
CA PRO A 334 29.56 -18.46 5.51
C PRO A 334 29.90 -19.80 4.81
N GLN A 335 28.89 -20.65 4.62
CA GLN A 335 29.05 -21.92 3.91
C GLN A 335 29.34 -21.69 2.42
N ALA A 336 28.62 -20.76 1.78
CA ALA A 336 28.84 -20.43 0.38
C ALA A 336 30.21 -19.80 0.11
N VAL A 337 30.69 -18.93 1.00
CA VAL A 337 32.05 -18.37 0.94
C VAL A 337 33.09 -19.47 1.11
N LYS A 338 32.95 -20.33 2.12
CA LYS A 338 33.88 -21.45 2.37
C LYS A 338 33.94 -22.42 1.19
N ALA A 339 32.79 -22.63 0.51
CA ALA A 339 32.73 -23.49 -0.68
C ALA A 339 33.24 -22.80 -1.96
N GLY A 340 33.64 -21.53 -1.89
CA GLY A 340 34.11 -20.75 -3.04
C GLY A 340 32.98 -20.35 -4.02
N MET A 341 31.71 -20.49 -3.62
CA MET A 341 30.54 -20.11 -4.43
C MET A 341 30.31 -18.58 -4.44
N ILE A 342 30.73 -17.88 -3.39
CA ILE A 342 30.70 -16.43 -3.24
C ILE A 342 32.10 -15.96 -2.86
N ASN A 343 32.58 -14.91 -3.55
CA ASN A 343 33.76 -14.17 -3.06
C ASN A 343 33.30 -13.24 -1.92
N GLU A 344 34.03 -13.23 -0.78
CA GLU A 344 33.73 -12.37 0.36
C GLU A 344 33.63 -10.87 -0.02
N ASP A 345 34.35 -10.44 -1.06
CA ASP A 345 34.22 -9.08 -1.60
C ASP A 345 32.79 -8.75 -2.08
N LYS A 346 32.02 -9.73 -2.55
CA LYS A 346 30.61 -9.54 -2.90
C LYS A 346 29.75 -9.30 -1.66
N VAL A 347 30.00 -10.08 -0.61
CA VAL A 347 29.36 -9.88 0.71
C VAL A 347 29.68 -8.48 1.23
N ASN A 348 30.96 -8.07 1.14
CA ASN A 348 31.42 -6.73 1.55
C ASN A 348 30.74 -5.62 0.75
N GLN A 349 30.58 -5.76 -0.55
CA GLN A 349 29.92 -4.79 -1.42
C GLN A 349 28.42 -4.64 -1.06
N SER A 350 27.73 -5.74 -0.82
CA SER A 350 26.33 -5.75 -0.42
C SER A 350 26.15 -5.13 0.97
N LEU A 351 26.86 -5.62 1.97
CA LEU A 351 26.77 -5.07 3.33
C LEU A 351 27.16 -3.59 3.40
N LYS A 352 28.13 -3.15 2.62
CA LYS A 352 28.50 -1.73 2.56
C LYS A 352 27.30 -0.83 2.20
N ARG A 353 26.43 -1.26 1.25
CA ARG A 353 25.24 -0.49 0.87
C ARG A 353 24.25 -0.37 2.03
N LEU A 354 24.06 -1.46 2.77
CA LEU A 354 23.21 -1.47 3.95
C LEU A 354 23.75 -0.53 5.03
N LEU A 355 25.04 -0.60 5.32
CA LEU A 355 25.68 0.27 6.31
C LEU A 355 25.62 1.74 5.90
N VAL A 356 25.85 2.07 4.61
CA VAL A 356 25.70 3.43 4.09
C VAL A 356 24.28 3.95 4.29
N ALA A 357 23.26 3.13 4.01
CA ALA A 357 21.87 3.50 4.22
C ALA A 357 21.58 3.79 5.70
N ARG A 358 22.05 2.94 6.62
CA ARG A 358 21.89 3.15 8.07
C ARG A 358 22.64 4.39 8.57
N PHE A 359 23.85 4.67 8.07
CA PHE A 359 24.58 5.90 8.40
C PHE A 359 23.82 7.13 7.89
N LYS A 360 23.23 7.08 6.70
CA LYS A 360 22.41 8.18 6.16
C LYS A 360 21.12 8.41 6.96
N LEU A 361 20.54 7.40 7.60
CA LEU A 361 19.42 7.53 8.54
C LEU A 361 19.81 8.20 9.88
N GLY A 362 21.11 8.23 10.20
CA GLY A 362 21.61 8.66 11.51
C GLY A 362 21.47 7.59 12.59
N ASP A 363 21.35 6.30 12.21
CA ASP A 363 21.07 5.20 13.13
C ASP A 363 22.22 4.96 14.14
N PHE A 364 23.45 5.36 13.80
CA PHE A 364 24.66 5.26 14.64
C PHE A 364 25.01 6.56 15.36
N ASP A 365 24.24 7.60 15.17
CA ASP A 365 24.56 8.93 15.66
C ASP A 365 23.69 9.30 16.88
N LYS A 366 24.17 10.27 17.65
CA LYS A 366 23.40 10.76 18.80
C LYS A 366 22.14 11.47 18.34
N ASP A 367 21.04 11.26 19.04
CA ASP A 367 19.73 11.82 18.67
C ASP A 367 19.75 13.34 18.52
N GLU A 368 20.56 14.05 19.28
CA GLU A 368 20.69 15.51 19.21
C GLU A 368 21.33 15.99 17.89
N THR A 369 22.09 15.11 17.20
CA THR A 369 22.74 15.44 15.92
C THR A 369 21.88 15.09 14.72
N VAL A 370 20.85 14.29 14.88
CA VAL A 370 19.94 13.86 13.82
C VAL A 370 18.66 14.71 13.89
N SER A 371 18.54 15.70 13.01
CA SER A 371 17.39 16.63 13.05
C SER A 371 16.02 15.98 13.01
N TRP A 372 15.88 14.85 12.31
CA TRP A 372 14.61 14.12 12.21
C TRP A 372 14.17 13.42 13.50
N THR A 373 15.05 13.26 14.48
CA THR A 373 14.69 12.72 15.81
C THR A 373 13.98 13.72 16.69
N GLN A 374 13.94 15.00 16.29
CA GLN A 374 13.25 16.06 17.02
C GLN A 374 11.74 16.12 16.72
N ILE A 375 11.23 15.28 15.82
CA ILE A 375 9.80 15.18 15.53
C ILE A 375 9.10 14.59 16.76
N PRO A 376 8.13 15.32 17.36
CA PRO A 376 7.53 14.91 18.61
C PRO A 376 6.51 13.78 18.43
N GLU A 377 6.30 12.98 19.47
CA GLU A 377 5.39 11.83 19.45
C GLU A 377 3.93 12.20 19.15
N ASN A 378 3.50 13.39 19.56
CA ASN A 378 2.11 13.85 19.36
C ASN A 378 1.73 14.13 17.90
N VAL A 379 2.63 13.96 16.93
CA VAL A 379 2.26 13.98 15.51
C VAL A 379 1.53 12.71 15.09
N ILE A 380 1.70 11.59 15.82
CA ILE A 380 1.08 10.30 15.51
C ILE A 380 -0.44 10.43 15.60
N ALA A 381 -1.11 10.15 14.48
CA ALA A 381 -2.57 10.25 14.33
C ALA A 381 -3.14 11.61 14.79
N CYS A 382 -2.37 12.69 14.61
CA CYS A 382 -2.79 14.04 15.02
C CYS A 382 -3.92 14.58 14.12
N LYS A 383 -4.59 15.63 14.60
CA LYS A 383 -5.70 16.25 13.85
C LYS A 383 -5.30 16.68 12.45
N ALA A 384 -4.12 17.28 12.28
CA ALA A 384 -3.66 17.75 10.96
C ALA A 384 -3.50 16.59 9.96
N HIS A 385 -3.01 15.42 10.41
CA HIS A 385 -2.88 14.25 9.56
C HIS A 385 -4.25 13.64 9.22
N LYS A 386 -5.19 13.64 10.16
CA LYS A 386 -6.59 13.21 9.92
C LYS A 386 -7.32 14.14 8.96
N ASP A 387 -7.14 15.45 9.08
CA ASP A 387 -7.69 16.43 8.15
C ASP A 387 -7.11 16.22 6.73
N LEU A 388 -5.84 15.87 6.64
CA LEU A 388 -5.18 15.51 5.37
C LEU A 388 -5.73 14.20 4.78
N ALA A 389 -6.01 13.20 5.64
CA ALA A 389 -6.65 11.95 5.24
C ALA A 389 -8.07 12.19 4.69
N GLU A 390 -8.84 13.05 5.32
CA GLU A 390 -10.16 13.46 4.84
C GLU A 390 -10.07 14.17 3.49
N LYS A 391 -9.15 15.11 3.34
CA LYS A 391 -8.96 15.88 2.11
C LYS A 391 -8.60 14.99 0.91
N ILE A 392 -7.62 14.09 1.07
CA ILE A 392 -7.25 13.18 -0.02
C ILE A 392 -8.36 12.17 -0.33
N ALA A 393 -9.16 11.78 0.67
CA ALA A 393 -10.35 10.97 0.46
C ALA A 393 -11.42 11.70 -0.35
N GLU A 394 -11.70 12.98 -0.06
CA GLU A 394 -12.63 13.82 -0.83
C GLU A 394 -12.21 13.94 -2.30
N GLU A 395 -10.92 14.17 -2.56
CA GLU A 395 -10.40 14.38 -3.91
C GLU A 395 -10.30 13.08 -4.75
N GLY A 396 -10.21 11.91 -4.10
CA GLY A 396 -10.10 10.61 -4.77
C GLY A 396 -11.44 9.94 -5.09
N ILE A 397 -12.57 10.41 -4.56
CA ILE A 397 -13.89 9.88 -4.92
C ILE A 397 -14.25 10.26 -6.36
N VAL A 398 -14.64 9.26 -7.16
CA VAL A 398 -14.99 9.46 -8.58
C VAL A 398 -16.48 9.33 -8.79
N LEU A 399 -17.11 10.36 -9.35
CA LEU A 399 -18.51 10.30 -9.80
C LEU A 399 -18.55 9.64 -11.18
N LEU A 400 -19.09 8.43 -11.27
CA LEU A 400 -19.16 7.67 -12.51
C LEU A 400 -20.46 7.92 -13.29
N GLN A 401 -21.55 8.13 -12.59
CA GLN A 401 -22.88 8.37 -13.18
C GLN A 401 -23.71 9.27 -12.29
N ASN A 402 -24.54 10.16 -12.91
CA ASN A 402 -25.49 10.99 -12.20
C ASN A 402 -26.68 11.33 -13.12
N ARG A 403 -27.55 10.32 -13.35
CA ARG A 403 -28.78 10.50 -14.15
C ARG A 403 -29.79 11.34 -13.39
N ASN A 404 -30.55 12.11 -14.12
CA ASN A 404 -31.62 12.99 -13.59
C ASN A 404 -31.13 13.96 -12.51
N GLN A 405 -29.81 14.21 -12.43
CA GLN A 405 -29.16 15.05 -11.40
C GLN A 405 -29.58 14.63 -9.97
N LEU A 406 -29.64 13.30 -9.70
CA LEU A 406 -29.98 12.79 -8.38
C LEU A 406 -29.03 13.31 -7.30
N LEU A 407 -27.74 13.35 -7.62
CA LEU A 407 -26.74 13.96 -6.75
C LEU A 407 -26.51 15.43 -7.15
N PRO A 408 -26.25 16.30 -6.18
CA PRO A 408 -26.17 16.04 -4.74
C PRO A 408 -27.57 15.86 -4.12
N LEU A 409 -27.62 15.01 -3.08
CA LEU A 409 -28.82 14.79 -2.26
C LEU A 409 -29.15 16.03 -1.42
N ASN A 410 -30.40 16.14 -0.99
CA ASN A 410 -30.87 17.21 -0.11
C ASN A 410 -31.03 16.66 1.32
N ARG A 411 -30.63 17.46 2.33
CA ARG A 411 -30.76 17.09 3.76
C ARG A 411 -32.20 16.88 4.23
N ASN A 412 -33.18 17.38 3.48
CA ASN A 412 -34.62 17.22 3.82
C ASN A 412 -35.22 15.93 3.24
N GLN A 413 -34.45 15.16 2.47
CA GLN A 413 -34.90 13.90 1.90
C GLN A 413 -34.87 12.78 2.95
N LYS A 414 -35.82 11.85 2.84
CA LYS A 414 -35.81 10.59 3.60
C LYS A 414 -34.82 9.64 2.97
N ILE A 415 -33.70 9.43 3.62
CA ILE A 415 -32.59 8.59 3.14
C ILE A 415 -32.61 7.24 3.85
N VAL A 416 -32.53 6.17 3.07
CA VAL A 416 -32.22 4.83 3.56
C VAL A 416 -30.82 4.48 3.10
N VAL A 417 -29.99 4.01 4.03
CA VAL A 417 -28.65 3.47 3.73
C VAL A 417 -28.72 1.96 3.79
N MET A 418 -28.13 1.31 2.80
CA MET A 418 -28.14 -0.15 2.66
C MET A 418 -26.76 -0.66 2.24
N GLY A 419 -26.61 -1.97 2.21
CA GLY A 419 -25.47 -2.67 1.66
C GLY A 419 -24.40 -3.05 2.68
N PRO A 420 -23.56 -4.06 2.32
CA PRO A 420 -22.64 -4.69 3.26
C PRO A 420 -21.51 -3.77 3.73
N ASN A 421 -21.09 -2.81 2.90
CA ASN A 421 -19.99 -1.90 3.21
C ASN A 421 -20.45 -0.61 3.93
N ALA A 422 -21.77 -0.43 4.16
CA ALA A 422 -22.29 0.79 4.75
C ALA A 422 -21.75 1.07 6.16
N ASN A 423 -21.64 0.04 6.98
CA ASN A 423 -21.21 0.15 8.37
C ASN A 423 -19.93 -0.70 8.65
N ASP A 424 -19.12 -0.94 7.65
CA ASP A 424 -17.88 -1.70 7.76
C ASP A 424 -16.68 -0.77 7.93
N SER A 425 -16.03 -0.79 9.10
CA SER A 425 -14.82 -0.02 9.40
C SER A 425 -13.54 -0.72 8.93
N ILE A 426 -13.58 -2.03 8.65
CA ILE A 426 -12.44 -2.80 8.18
C ILE A 426 -12.22 -2.52 6.69
N MET A 427 -13.31 -2.51 5.91
CA MET A 427 -13.29 -2.18 4.49
C MET A 427 -12.59 -0.83 4.22
N LEU A 428 -12.80 0.16 5.09
CA LEU A 428 -12.19 1.49 4.93
C LEU A 428 -10.65 1.44 4.84
N ARG A 429 -10.01 0.46 5.50
CA ARG A 429 -8.56 0.43 5.70
C ARG A 429 -7.79 -0.15 4.51
N GLY A 430 -8.41 -1.01 3.67
CA GLY A 430 -7.65 -1.76 2.67
C GLY A 430 -6.65 -2.74 3.32
N ASN A 431 -5.68 -3.20 2.52
CA ASN A 431 -4.57 -4.02 3.02
C ASN A 431 -3.39 -3.15 3.51
N TYR A 432 -2.42 -3.73 4.21
CA TYR A 432 -1.22 -3.05 4.70
C TYR A 432 -1.50 -1.74 5.47
N SER A 433 -2.49 -1.74 6.35
CA SER A 433 -2.87 -0.58 7.15
C SER A 433 -2.27 -0.59 8.56
N GLY A 434 -2.19 0.58 9.18
CA GLY A 434 -2.10 0.77 10.61
C GLY A 434 -3.47 0.65 11.28
N TYR A 435 -3.52 1.02 12.55
CA TYR A 435 -4.76 1.09 13.32
C TYR A 435 -5.15 2.57 13.51
N PRO A 436 -6.32 3.00 13.02
CA PRO A 436 -6.78 4.36 13.25
C PRO A 436 -7.20 4.52 14.72
N THR A 437 -6.95 5.68 15.31
CA THR A 437 -7.47 6.00 16.64
C THR A 437 -8.99 6.21 16.66
N SER A 438 -9.57 6.49 15.48
CA SER A 438 -11.01 6.54 15.23
C SER A 438 -11.25 6.41 13.72
N SER A 439 -12.31 5.74 13.33
CA SER A 439 -12.75 5.67 11.94
C SER A 439 -14.23 6.00 11.85
N THR A 440 -14.63 6.60 10.73
CA THR A 440 -16.05 6.92 10.46
C THR A 440 -16.52 6.07 9.29
N THR A 441 -17.46 5.16 9.54
CA THR A 441 -18.11 4.38 8.47
C THR A 441 -18.96 5.28 7.57
N ILE A 442 -19.28 4.83 6.37
CA ILE A 442 -20.09 5.63 5.44
C ILE A 442 -21.47 5.92 6.03
N LEU A 443 -22.10 4.93 6.67
CA LEU A 443 -23.35 5.12 7.40
C LEU A 443 -23.22 6.20 8.49
N GLN A 444 -22.15 6.13 9.29
CA GLN A 444 -21.92 7.10 10.36
C GLN A 444 -21.63 8.50 9.78
N GLY A 445 -20.89 8.60 8.70
CA GLY A 445 -20.65 9.87 7.99
C GLY A 445 -21.95 10.52 7.50
N ILE A 446 -22.83 9.74 6.88
CA ILE A 446 -24.15 10.21 6.43
C ILE A 446 -24.99 10.67 7.64
N ARG A 447 -25.04 9.90 8.73
CA ARG A 447 -25.75 10.27 9.95
C ARG A 447 -25.21 11.55 10.59
N ASN A 448 -23.88 11.69 10.65
CA ASN A 448 -23.24 12.89 11.17
C ASN A 448 -23.55 14.12 10.33
N TYR A 449 -23.62 13.96 9.01
CA TYR A 449 -23.93 15.04 8.08
C TYR A 449 -25.40 15.47 8.15
N MET A 450 -26.32 14.52 8.32
CA MET A 450 -27.77 14.73 8.40
C MET A 450 -28.29 14.95 9.83
N LYS A 451 -27.49 15.52 10.74
CA LYS A 451 -27.91 15.75 12.13
C LYS A 451 -29.32 16.36 12.21
N GLY A 452 -30.19 15.70 12.99
CA GLY A 452 -31.60 16.10 13.18
C GLY A 452 -32.58 15.47 12.19
N THR A 453 -32.12 14.71 11.19
CA THR A 453 -32.96 13.93 10.27
C THR A 453 -32.67 12.44 10.48
N GLU A 454 -33.73 11.62 10.53
CA GLU A 454 -33.58 10.18 10.67
C GLU A 454 -32.94 9.57 9.41
N VAL A 455 -31.87 8.81 9.59
CA VAL A 455 -31.23 7.99 8.56
C VAL A 455 -31.40 6.52 8.95
N ARG A 456 -32.30 5.85 8.25
CA ARG A 456 -32.55 4.41 8.47
C ARG A 456 -31.44 3.58 7.83
N TYR A 457 -31.04 2.51 8.50
CA TYR A 457 -30.14 1.50 7.97
C TYR A 457 -30.90 0.20 7.79
N VAL A 458 -30.94 -0.32 6.58
CA VAL A 458 -31.64 -1.56 6.22
C VAL A 458 -30.62 -2.57 5.68
N PRO A 459 -30.19 -3.56 6.45
CA PRO A 459 -29.35 -4.64 5.94
C PRO A 459 -30.16 -5.53 5.01
N ALA A 460 -29.60 -5.85 3.82
CA ALA A 460 -30.31 -6.65 2.81
C ALA A 460 -29.52 -7.87 2.35
N CYS A 461 -28.20 -7.84 2.44
CA CYS A 461 -27.29 -8.91 2.06
C CYS A 461 -25.94 -8.76 2.75
N THR A 462 -25.15 -9.84 2.79
CA THR A 462 -23.71 -9.79 3.04
C THR A 462 -22.96 -9.46 1.74
N LEU A 463 -21.64 -9.47 1.77
CA LEU A 463 -20.81 -9.21 0.58
C LEU A 463 -21.14 -10.15 -0.58
N THR A 464 -21.33 -11.45 -0.31
CA THR A 464 -21.47 -12.50 -1.34
C THR A 464 -22.79 -13.28 -1.27
N ARG A 465 -23.62 -13.11 -0.20
CA ARG A 465 -24.80 -13.94 0.05
C ARG A 465 -26.05 -13.14 0.33
N ASN A 466 -27.22 -13.66 -0.13
CA ASN A 466 -28.54 -13.11 0.15
C ASN A 466 -29.00 -13.45 1.57
N GLU A 467 -28.26 -12.97 2.56
CA GLU A 467 -28.53 -13.17 3.97
C GLU A 467 -28.04 -11.95 4.76
N VAL A 468 -28.63 -11.75 5.92
CA VAL A 468 -28.21 -10.72 6.89
C VAL A 468 -27.80 -11.38 8.18
N GLN A 469 -26.84 -10.78 8.87
CA GLN A 469 -26.33 -11.25 10.14
C GLN A 469 -26.62 -10.21 11.21
N GLU A 470 -27.21 -10.65 12.30
CA GLU A 470 -27.54 -9.86 13.47
C GLU A 470 -26.83 -10.39 14.70
N SER A 471 -26.14 -9.52 15.43
CA SER A 471 -25.49 -9.90 16.68
C SER A 471 -26.56 -10.28 17.72
N ARG A 472 -26.39 -11.43 18.32
CA ARG A 472 -27.18 -11.93 19.46
C ARG A 472 -26.34 -11.96 20.75
N PHE A 473 -25.28 -11.15 20.81
CA PHE A 473 -24.42 -11.05 21.98
C PHE A 473 -25.20 -10.62 23.24
N ASN A 474 -26.32 -9.92 23.07
CA ASN A 474 -27.25 -9.55 24.13
C ASN A 474 -27.87 -10.74 24.90
N LEU A 475 -27.77 -11.96 24.36
CA LEU A 475 -28.16 -13.19 25.07
C LEU A 475 -27.22 -13.49 26.26
N PHE A 476 -26.01 -12.93 26.26
CA PHE A 476 -25.17 -12.85 27.47
C PHE A 476 -25.67 -11.70 28.37
N ARG A 477 -26.76 -11.93 29.10
CA ARG A 477 -27.44 -10.87 29.89
C ARG A 477 -26.51 -10.15 30.86
N GLU A 478 -25.59 -10.91 31.49
CA GLU A 478 -24.55 -10.37 32.38
C GLU A 478 -23.28 -9.93 31.62
N GLY A 479 -23.20 -10.15 30.29
CA GLY A 479 -22.01 -10.03 29.46
C GLY A 479 -21.09 -11.25 29.60
N MET A 480 -19.91 -11.15 28.99
CA MET A 480 -18.85 -12.14 29.17
C MET A 480 -17.77 -11.58 30.08
N LYS A 481 -17.45 -12.31 31.16
CA LYS A 481 -16.31 -11.98 32.03
C LYS A 481 -15.02 -12.27 31.28
N ALA A 482 -14.13 -11.27 31.18
CA ALA A 482 -12.78 -11.39 30.66
C ALA A 482 -11.79 -11.43 31.84
N THR A 483 -10.85 -12.36 31.84
CA THR A 483 -9.80 -12.51 32.84
C THR A 483 -8.47 -12.66 32.12
N TYR A 484 -7.44 -11.88 32.54
CA TYR A 484 -6.16 -11.79 31.83
C TYR A 484 -4.98 -12.19 32.70
N TRP A 485 -3.97 -12.85 32.10
CA TRP A 485 -2.71 -13.25 32.74
C TRP A 485 -1.52 -12.88 31.84
N ASN A 486 -0.41 -12.41 32.44
CA ASN A 486 0.85 -12.14 31.74
C ASN A 486 1.72 -13.41 31.58
N ASN A 487 1.07 -14.52 31.24
CA ASN A 487 1.67 -15.79 30.81
C ASN A 487 0.71 -16.52 29.87
N GLN A 488 1.19 -17.54 29.17
CA GLN A 488 0.39 -18.30 28.18
C GLN A 488 -0.45 -19.43 28.81
N GLU A 489 -0.14 -19.81 30.06
CA GLU A 489 -0.72 -20.96 30.75
C GLU A 489 -1.91 -20.64 31.62
N GLN A 490 -2.34 -19.38 31.72
CA GLN A 490 -3.42 -18.89 32.60
C GLN A 490 -3.17 -19.24 34.07
N LYS A 491 -1.90 -19.11 34.50
CA LYS A 491 -1.47 -19.46 35.85
C LYS A 491 -1.25 -18.24 36.74
N GLY A 492 -1.43 -18.42 38.06
CA GLY A 492 -1.26 -17.39 39.06
C GLY A 492 -2.43 -16.41 39.18
N GLU A 493 -2.22 -15.32 39.87
CA GLU A 493 -3.23 -14.27 40.02
C GLU A 493 -3.43 -13.53 38.71
N PRO A 494 -4.68 -13.26 38.28
CA PRO A 494 -4.98 -12.45 37.14
C PRO A 494 -4.43 -11.03 37.28
N VAL A 495 -3.92 -10.46 36.22
CA VAL A 495 -3.43 -9.06 36.17
C VAL A 495 -4.54 -8.06 35.89
N ALA A 496 -5.63 -8.51 35.23
CA ALA A 496 -6.80 -7.67 34.94
C ALA A 496 -8.06 -8.53 34.78
N THR A 497 -9.21 -7.92 35.06
CA THR A 497 -10.54 -8.48 34.75
C THR A 497 -11.42 -7.40 34.16
N ASP A 498 -12.34 -7.79 33.26
CA ASP A 498 -13.32 -6.89 32.63
C ASP A 498 -14.64 -7.66 32.34
N VAL A 499 -15.68 -6.96 31.91
CA VAL A 499 -16.94 -7.56 31.47
C VAL A 499 -17.31 -7.02 30.10
N MET A 500 -17.27 -7.88 29.08
CA MET A 500 -17.67 -7.54 27.72
C MET A 500 -19.20 -7.52 27.62
N LYS A 501 -19.78 -6.36 27.37
CA LYS A 501 -21.23 -6.15 27.24
C LYS A 501 -21.73 -6.19 25.79
N THR A 502 -20.80 -6.14 24.83
CA THR A 502 -21.05 -6.19 23.39
C THR A 502 -20.12 -7.20 22.75
N ALA A 503 -20.35 -7.55 21.50
CA ALA A 503 -19.43 -8.36 20.70
C ALA A 503 -17.97 -7.96 20.94
N ILE A 504 -17.11 -8.93 21.17
CA ILE A 504 -15.69 -8.70 21.48
C ILE A 504 -14.99 -8.36 20.16
N ASN A 505 -14.26 -7.25 20.15
CA ASN A 505 -13.46 -6.83 19.00
C ASN A 505 -12.20 -6.15 19.53
N LEU A 506 -11.27 -6.97 20.00
CA LEU A 506 -10.01 -6.51 20.57
C LEU A 506 -8.88 -6.74 19.59
N SER A 507 -8.02 -5.74 19.45
CA SER A 507 -6.76 -5.85 18.74
C SER A 507 -5.73 -4.97 19.43
N ASN A 508 -4.51 -5.51 19.65
CA ASN A 508 -3.44 -4.70 20.21
C ASN A 508 -2.78 -3.80 19.15
N GLY A 509 -3.02 -4.06 17.86
CA GLY A 509 -2.38 -3.31 16.80
C GLY A 509 -0.86 -3.24 16.89
N GLY A 510 -0.26 -4.08 17.76
CA GLY A 510 1.17 -4.10 18.08
C GLY A 510 1.61 -3.21 19.24
N ASN A 511 0.77 -2.30 19.76
CA ASN A 511 1.14 -1.40 20.87
C ASN A 511 -0.01 -1.01 21.82
N THR A 512 -1.20 -1.62 21.69
CA THR A 512 -2.34 -1.37 22.58
C THR A 512 -2.66 -2.62 23.38
N VAL A 513 -2.62 -2.53 24.69
CA VAL A 513 -2.94 -3.67 25.57
C VAL A 513 -4.46 -3.96 25.57
N PHE A 514 -4.85 -5.21 25.78
CA PHE A 514 -6.26 -5.62 25.85
C PHE A 514 -6.96 -5.06 27.11
N ALA A 515 -6.22 -4.92 28.18
CA ALA A 515 -6.67 -4.25 29.41
C ALA A 515 -5.46 -3.66 30.15
N PRO A 516 -5.66 -2.67 31.06
CA PRO A 516 -4.57 -2.11 31.86
C PRO A 516 -3.81 -3.19 32.62
N GLY A 517 -2.49 -3.19 32.53
CA GLY A 517 -1.61 -4.18 33.17
C GLY A 517 -1.35 -5.45 32.36
N VAL A 518 -2.06 -5.66 31.25
CA VAL A 518 -1.82 -6.81 30.34
C VAL A 518 -0.63 -6.52 29.45
N ASN A 519 0.24 -7.50 29.23
CA ASN A 519 1.35 -7.39 28.28
C ASN A 519 0.86 -7.24 26.85
N LEU A 520 1.70 -6.71 25.96
CA LEU A 520 1.44 -6.69 24.51
C LEU A 520 1.60 -8.08 23.87
N THR A 521 2.47 -8.89 24.43
CA THR A 521 2.79 -10.25 23.95
C THR A 521 2.99 -11.17 25.15
N HIS A 522 2.97 -12.48 24.94
CA HIS A 522 3.13 -13.48 26.00
C HIS A 522 2.10 -13.34 27.12
N PHE A 523 0.85 -13.19 26.72
CA PHE A 523 -0.29 -13.16 27.67
C PHE A 523 -1.36 -14.15 27.26
N SER A 524 -2.32 -14.37 28.13
CA SER A 524 -3.51 -15.14 27.86
C SER A 524 -4.75 -14.48 28.46
N ALA A 525 -5.90 -14.84 27.91
CA ALA A 525 -7.18 -14.37 28.38
C ALA A 525 -8.20 -15.51 28.41
N ARG A 526 -9.17 -15.41 29.34
CA ARG A 526 -10.37 -16.25 29.39
C ARG A 526 -11.59 -15.37 29.31
N TYR A 527 -12.48 -15.65 28.36
CA TYR A 527 -13.79 -15.02 28.25
C TYR A 527 -14.86 -16.06 28.58
N GLU A 528 -15.69 -15.77 29.56
CA GLU A 528 -16.73 -16.68 30.05
C GLU A 528 -18.07 -15.99 30.12
N GLY A 529 -19.13 -16.62 29.62
CA GLY A 529 -20.49 -16.09 29.71
C GLY A 529 -21.52 -17.19 29.61
N VAL A 530 -22.74 -16.87 30.03
CA VAL A 530 -23.88 -17.77 29.92
C VAL A 530 -24.92 -17.15 29.01
N LEU A 531 -25.17 -17.81 27.90
CA LEU A 531 -26.29 -17.47 27.00
C LEU A 531 -27.60 -17.90 27.64
N THR A 532 -28.57 -17.00 27.67
CA THR A 532 -29.92 -17.27 28.21
C THR A 532 -30.96 -17.01 27.12
N PRO A 533 -31.26 -18.03 26.30
CA PRO A 533 -32.19 -17.86 25.19
C PRO A 533 -33.64 -17.81 25.69
N ASP A 534 -34.44 -16.92 25.11
CA ASP A 534 -35.87 -16.74 25.35
C ASP A 534 -36.73 -17.57 24.40
N ARG A 535 -36.14 -18.09 23.31
CA ARG A 535 -36.76 -18.95 22.32
C ARG A 535 -35.75 -19.93 21.70
N ASP A 536 -36.26 -20.94 20.98
CA ASP A 536 -35.40 -21.80 20.19
C ASP A 536 -34.78 -20.98 19.03
N GLU A 537 -33.46 -21.00 18.93
CA GLU A 537 -32.73 -20.27 17.86
C GLU A 537 -31.52 -21.09 17.37
N ASP A 538 -31.36 -21.14 16.04
CA ASP A 538 -30.11 -21.59 15.42
C ASP A 538 -29.26 -20.35 15.11
N LEU A 539 -28.05 -20.33 15.70
CA LEU A 539 -27.08 -19.22 15.65
C LEU A 539 -25.75 -19.73 15.14
N THR A 540 -24.84 -18.81 14.95
CA THR A 540 -23.45 -19.09 14.58
C THR A 540 -22.50 -18.37 15.53
N ILE A 541 -21.56 -19.10 16.12
CA ILE A 541 -20.40 -18.52 16.78
C ILE A 541 -19.47 -18.06 15.67
N ASN A 542 -19.12 -16.78 15.66
CA ASN A 542 -18.19 -16.17 14.72
C ASN A 542 -17.03 -15.56 15.48
N MET A 543 -15.81 -16.03 15.21
CA MET A 543 -14.59 -15.55 15.85
C MET A 543 -13.54 -15.21 14.80
N GLY A 544 -12.71 -14.21 15.11
CA GLY A 544 -11.47 -13.89 14.40
C GLY A 544 -10.32 -13.90 15.40
N ILE A 545 -9.36 -14.79 15.21
CA ILE A 545 -8.30 -15.05 16.19
C ILE A 545 -6.93 -14.92 15.52
N ASP A 546 -6.04 -14.20 16.17
CA ASP A 546 -4.61 -14.25 15.89
C ASP A 546 -3.90 -14.85 17.10
N ASP A 547 -3.04 -15.81 16.85
CA ASP A 547 -2.37 -16.82 17.66
C ASP A 547 -3.29 -18.01 18.04
N GLY A 548 -3.57 -18.25 19.31
CA GLY A 548 -4.21 -19.48 19.73
C GLY A 548 -5.55 -19.30 20.44
N CYS A 549 -6.48 -20.24 20.22
CA CYS A 549 -7.70 -20.26 21.00
C CYS A 549 -8.25 -21.68 21.26
N ARG A 550 -9.00 -21.79 22.36
CA ARG A 550 -9.84 -22.95 22.65
C ARG A 550 -11.26 -22.46 22.95
N LEU A 551 -12.22 -22.93 22.14
CA LEU A 551 -13.64 -22.65 22.34
C LEU A 551 -14.33 -23.85 23.01
N ILE A 552 -14.98 -23.58 24.11
CA ILE A 552 -15.66 -24.59 24.96
C ILE A 552 -17.14 -24.19 25.08
N VAL A 553 -18.04 -25.14 24.78
CA VAL A 553 -19.49 -24.96 24.89
C VAL A 553 -20.02 -26.04 25.84
N ASP A 554 -20.64 -25.65 26.96
CA ASP A 554 -21.15 -26.53 28.02
C ASP A 554 -20.13 -27.59 28.50
N GLY A 555 -18.85 -27.24 28.49
CA GLY A 555 -17.75 -28.10 28.91
C GLY A 555 -17.08 -28.88 27.78
N ASP A 556 -17.70 -28.96 26.60
CA ASP A 556 -17.14 -29.62 25.44
C ASP A 556 -16.25 -28.69 24.61
N THR A 557 -15.01 -29.09 24.35
CA THR A 557 -14.08 -28.32 23.50
C THR A 557 -14.44 -28.55 22.03
N ILE A 558 -15.02 -27.52 21.37
CA ILE A 558 -15.42 -27.58 19.97
C ILE A 558 -14.39 -27.02 19.01
N VAL A 559 -13.45 -26.21 19.52
CA VAL A 559 -12.29 -25.71 18.79
C VAL A 559 -11.07 -25.74 19.69
N ASN A 560 -9.95 -26.20 19.15
CA ASN A 560 -8.64 -26.17 19.82
C ASN A 560 -7.57 -25.83 18.78
N MET A 561 -7.35 -24.54 18.59
CA MET A 561 -6.37 -23.98 17.67
C MET A 561 -5.15 -23.55 18.48
N ARG A 562 -3.99 -24.18 18.20
CA ARG A 562 -2.78 -23.92 19.00
C ARG A 562 -2.06 -22.66 18.59
N GLU A 563 -1.96 -22.41 17.30
CA GLU A 563 -1.25 -21.24 16.75
C GLU A 563 -1.82 -20.88 15.36
N CYS A 564 -1.90 -19.58 15.11
CA CYS A 564 -2.18 -18.98 13.82
C CYS A 564 -1.18 -17.85 13.61
N TRP A 565 -0.30 -17.99 12.62
CA TRP A 565 0.80 -17.04 12.42
C TRP A 565 0.45 -15.97 11.42
N GLY A 566 0.50 -14.70 11.88
CA GLY A 566 0.51 -13.53 11.02
C GLY A 566 -0.79 -13.22 10.27
N ARG A 567 -1.90 -13.87 10.63
CA ARG A 567 -3.23 -13.61 10.07
C ARG A 567 -4.33 -13.91 11.07
N VAL A 568 -5.44 -13.20 10.93
CA VAL A 568 -6.65 -13.50 11.70
C VAL A 568 -7.33 -14.73 11.11
N ALA A 569 -7.32 -15.84 11.84
CA ALA A 569 -8.01 -17.05 11.43
C ALA A 569 -9.52 -16.95 11.75
N PRO A 570 -10.42 -17.15 10.79
CA PRO A 570 -11.84 -17.21 11.04
C PRO A 570 -12.22 -18.55 11.71
N VAL A 571 -13.04 -18.48 12.74
CA VAL A 571 -13.65 -19.66 13.39
C VAL A 571 -15.16 -19.48 13.34
N ILE A 572 -15.83 -20.32 12.56
CA ILE A 572 -17.28 -20.30 12.38
C ILE A 572 -17.85 -21.65 12.83
N LYS A 573 -18.74 -21.65 13.84
CA LYS A 573 -19.35 -22.86 14.39
C LYS A 573 -20.85 -22.69 14.58
N PRO A 574 -21.67 -23.67 14.20
CA PRO A 574 -23.10 -23.63 14.47
C PRO A 574 -23.36 -23.76 15.99
N LEU A 575 -24.43 -23.11 16.45
CA LEU A 575 -24.89 -23.13 17.84
C LEU A 575 -26.41 -23.16 17.86
N SER A 576 -27.01 -24.29 18.26
CA SER A 576 -28.46 -24.42 18.42
C SER A 576 -28.83 -24.20 19.89
N LEU A 577 -29.68 -23.22 20.15
CA LEU A 577 -30.15 -22.86 21.48
C LEU A 577 -31.62 -23.31 21.70
N LYS A 578 -31.95 -23.71 22.90
CA LYS A 578 -33.30 -24.04 23.34
C LYS A 578 -33.82 -23.04 24.37
N ALA A 579 -35.07 -22.61 24.20
CA ALA A 579 -35.75 -21.69 25.12
C ALA A 579 -35.57 -22.07 26.59
N GLY A 580 -35.12 -21.12 27.39
CA GLY A 580 -34.95 -21.31 28.85
C GLY A 580 -33.82 -22.25 29.24
N LYS A 581 -33.03 -22.81 28.33
CA LYS A 581 -31.87 -23.65 28.65
C LYS A 581 -30.60 -22.81 28.54
N PRO A 582 -29.95 -22.40 29.65
CA PRO A 582 -28.69 -21.68 29.64
C PRO A 582 -27.59 -22.53 28.98
N VAL A 583 -26.70 -21.85 28.18
CA VAL A 583 -25.54 -22.48 27.55
C VAL A 583 -24.29 -21.71 28.00
N LYS A 584 -23.33 -22.44 28.59
CA LYS A 584 -22.06 -21.83 29.00
C LYS A 584 -21.08 -21.76 27.81
N ILE A 585 -20.57 -20.59 27.51
CA ILE A 585 -19.51 -20.36 26.53
C ILE A 585 -18.25 -19.93 27.23
N GLN A 586 -17.12 -20.54 26.90
CA GLN A 586 -15.80 -20.16 27.35
C GLN A 586 -14.86 -20.10 26.15
N VAL A 587 -14.10 -19.02 26.04
CA VAL A 587 -13.01 -18.88 25.08
C VAL A 587 -11.72 -18.66 25.84
N ASP A 588 -10.78 -19.57 25.75
CA ASP A 588 -9.41 -19.39 26.21
C ASP A 588 -8.58 -18.91 25.03
N TYR A 589 -7.97 -17.73 25.17
CA TYR A 589 -7.14 -17.07 24.17
C TYR A 589 -5.68 -17.06 24.64
N THR A 590 -4.75 -17.24 23.71
CA THR A 590 -3.32 -17.22 24.00
C THR A 590 -2.59 -16.36 22.98
N GLN A 591 -1.84 -15.37 23.45
CA GLN A 591 -0.99 -14.52 22.64
C GLN A 591 0.48 -14.85 22.87
N LYS A 592 1.23 -15.05 21.77
CA LYS A 592 2.66 -15.35 21.81
C LYS A 592 3.48 -14.13 21.42
N GLU A 593 3.44 -13.73 20.18
CA GLU A 593 4.23 -12.62 19.64
C GLU A 593 3.42 -11.82 18.61
N ASP A 594 3.92 -10.64 18.22
CA ASP A 594 3.37 -9.73 17.22
C ASP A 594 1.95 -9.20 17.56
N VAL A 595 1.04 -9.17 16.60
CA VAL A 595 -0.31 -8.61 16.73
C VAL A 595 -1.21 -9.61 17.42
N ALA A 596 -1.97 -9.14 18.40
CA ALA A 596 -3.03 -9.90 19.06
C ALA A 596 -4.40 -9.49 18.51
N VAL A 597 -5.21 -10.45 18.11
CA VAL A 597 -6.61 -10.21 17.71
C VAL A 597 -7.52 -11.23 18.39
N MET A 598 -8.55 -10.72 19.05
CA MET A 598 -9.62 -11.50 19.64
C MET A 598 -10.96 -10.90 19.24
N GLN A 599 -11.63 -11.52 18.28
CA GLN A 599 -12.99 -11.18 17.87
C GLN A 599 -13.93 -12.33 18.23
N PHE A 600 -15.08 -12.01 18.78
CA PHE A 600 -16.11 -13.00 19.13
C PHE A 600 -17.49 -12.39 19.09
N ASP A 601 -18.40 -13.02 18.36
CA ASP A 601 -19.82 -12.70 18.34
C ASP A 601 -20.68 -13.97 18.18
N ILE A 602 -21.95 -13.87 18.54
CA ILE A 602 -22.98 -14.85 18.26
C ILE A 602 -23.93 -14.23 17.26
N LEU A 603 -24.02 -14.80 16.07
CA LEU A 603 -24.76 -14.23 14.97
C LEU A 603 -26.02 -15.04 14.64
N LYS A 604 -27.14 -14.35 14.47
CA LYS A 604 -28.32 -14.86 13.81
C LYS A 604 -28.24 -14.53 12.33
N THR A 605 -28.23 -15.56 11.49
CA THR A 605 -28.35 -15.41 10.06
C THR A 605 -29.82 -15.55 9.65
N SER A 606 -30.31 -14.64 8.84
CA SER A 606 -31.65 -14.70 8.27
C SER A 606 -31.62 -14.33 6.79
N LYS A 607 -32.65 -14.72 6.05
CA LYS A 607 -32.80 -14.41 4.61
C LYS A 607 -34.06 -13.60 4.43
N PRO A 608 -33.98 -12.27 4.51
CA PRO A 608 -35.16 -11.43 4.31
C PRO A 608 -35.69 -11.59 2.88
N THR A 609 -37.02 -11.61 2.73
CA THR A 609 -37.65 -11.58 1.40
C THR A 609 -37.57 -10.18 0.80
N ASN A 610 -37.72 -10.07 -0.51
CA ASN A 610 -37.75 -8.76 -1.19
C ASN A 610 -38.85 -7.86 -0.61
N GLU A 611 -40.01 -8.44 -0.26
CA GLU A 611 -41.14 -7.71 0.32
C GLU A 611 -40.82 -7.16 1.71
N GLN A 612 -40.12 -7.91 2.52
CA GLN A 612 -39.63 -7.46 3.84
C GLN A 612 -38.66 -6.29 3.69
N ILE A 613 -37.65 -6.46 2.80
CA ILE A 613 -36.67 -5.38 2.52
C ILE A 613 -37.41 -4.11 2.03
N LEU A 614 -38.29 -4.23 1.06
CA LEU A 614 -39.04 -3.10 0.52
C LEU A 614 -39.97 -2.43 1.54
N ALA A 615 -40.58 -3.21 2.45
CA ALA A 615 -41.36 -2.66 3.55
C ALA A 615 -40.51 -1.82 4.51
N GLU A 616 -39.25 -2.25 4.81
CA GLU A 616 -38.35 -1.47 5.63
C GLU A 616 -37.80 -0.23 4.89
N VAL A 617 -37.57 -0.31 3.58
CA VAL A 617 -37.21 0.86 2.74
C VAL A 617 -38.36 1.89 2.71
N GLY A 618 -39.64 1.44 2.68
CA GLY A 618 -40.84 2.27 2.78
C GLY A 618 -40.87 3.40 1.75
N ASP A 619 -41.16 4.61 2.21
CA ASP A 619 -41.35 5.83 1.40
C ASP A 619 -40.01 6.64 1.23
N ALA A 620 -38.85 6.01 1.26
CA ALA A 620 -37.59 6.69 1.07
C ALA A 620 -37.53 7.45 -0.27
N ASP A 621 -37.05 8.70 -0.23
CA ASP A 621 -36.80 9.54 -1.42
C ASP A 621 -35.59 9.07 -2.21
N ALA A 622 -34.60 8.51 -1.52
CA ALA A 622 -33.42 7.90 -2.13
C ALA A 622 -32.87 6.77 -1.24
N VAL A 623 -32.30 5.77 -1.89
CA VAL A 623 -31.56 4.66 -1.26
C VAL A 623 -30.09 4.79 -1.59
N VAL A 624 -29.25 4.94 -0.58
CA VAL A 624 -27.79 4.89 -0.73
C VAL A 624 -27.34 3.46 -0.46
N PHE A 625 -27.07 2.70 -1.52
CA PHE A 625 -26.56 1.34 -1.43
C PHE A 625 -25.03 1.38 -1.46
N VAL A 626 -24.40 1.04 -0.34
CA VAL A 626 -22.95 0.99 -0.17
C VAL A 626 -22.48 -0.46 -0.28
N GLY A 627 -21.87 -0.79 -1.38
CA GLY A 627 -21.47 -2.16 -1.71
C GLY A 627 -20.13 -2.22 -2.41
N GLY A 628 -19.88 -3.33 -3.09
CA GLY A 628 -18.62 -3.62 -3.75
C GLY A 628 -17.99 -4.90 -3.22
N ILE A 629 -16.70 -4.84 -2.97
CA ILE A 629 -15.94 -5.96 -2.38
C ILE A 629 -15.20 -5.49 -1.11
N SER A 630 -14.28 -6.30 -0.61
CA SER A 630 -13.60 -6.03 0.65
C SER A 630 -12.13 -6.47 0.55
N PRO A 631 -11.20 -5.85 1.27
CA PRO A 631 -9.82 -6.32 1.38
C PRO A 631 -9.71 -7.74 1.99
N ASN A 632 -10.79 -8.27 2.55
CA ASN A 632 -10.87 -9.68 2.97
C ASN A 632 -11.17 -10.64 1.81
N LEU A 633 -11.57 -10.15 0.64
CA LEU A 633 -11.85 -10.93 -0.56
C LEU A 633 -10.78 -10.75 -1.64
N GLU A 634 -10.14 -9.58 -1.69
CA GLU A 634 -9.03 -9.30 -2.62
C GLU A 634 -7.79 -8.84 -1.86
N GLY A 635 -6.61 -9.30 -2.27
CA GLY A 635 -5.35 -8.94 -1.62
C GLY A 635 -4.25 -9.95 -1.87
N GLU A 636 -3.21 -9.92 -1.05
CA GLU A 636 -2.03 -10.76 -1.17
C GLU A 636 -2.28 -12.16 -0.63
N GLN A 637 -2.28 -13.17 -1.53
CA GLN A 637 -2.34 -14.60 -1.17
C GLN A 637 -3.40 -14.98 -0.12
N LEU A 638 -4.63 -14.49 -0.29
CA LEU A 638 -5.71 -14.83 0.62
C LEU A 638 -6.19 -16.28 0.41
N GLU A 639 -6.37 -17.02 1.48
CA GLU A 639 -7.02 -18.33 1.45
C GLU A 639 -8.54 -18.11 1.53
N ILE A 640 -9.18 -17.95 0.38
CA ILE A 640 -10.63 -17.73 0.27
C ILE A 640 -11.26 -18.74 -0.69
N GLU A 641 -12.46 -19.21 -0.33
CA GLU A 641 -13.30 -20.12 -1.11
C GLU A 641 -14.65 -19.46 -1.39
N GLU A 642 -14.63 -18.34 -2.12
CA GLU A 642 -15.84 -17.62 -2.53
C GLU A 642 -15.91 -17.58 -4.06
N PRO A 643 -17.12 -17.73 -4.66
CA PRO A 643 -17.27 -17.59 -6.11
C PRO A 643 -16.77 -16.23 -6.61
N GLY A 644 -16.00 -16.23 -7.67
CA GLY A 644 -15.40 -15.03 -8.25
C GLY A 644 -14.03 -14.66 -7.68
N PHE A 645 -13.49 -15.43 -6.72
CA PHE A 645 -12.18 -15.15 -6.08
C PHE A 645 -11.31 -16.40 -6.02
N LYS A 646 -9.99 -16.22 -6.09
CA LYS A 646 -8.99 -17.28 -5.96
C LYS A 646 -7.65 -16.72 -5.49
N GLY A 647 -7.18 -17.15 -4.33
CA GLY A 647 -5.84 -16.78 -3.81
C GLY A 647 -5.63 -15.29 -3.56
N GLY A 648 -6.72 -14.54 -3.37
CA GLY A 648 -6.70 -13.08 -3.26
C GLY A 648 -6.96 -12.34 -4.56
N ASP A 649 -6.91 -13.01 -5.72
CA ASP A 649 -7.27 -12.46 -7.02
C ASP A 649 -8.75 -12.68 -7.33
N ARG A 650 -9.24 -11.94 -8.32
CA ARG A 650 -10.56 -12.15 -8.90
C ARG A 650 -10.50 -13.13 -10.08
N THR A 651 -11.53 -13.96 -10.23
CA THR A 651 -11.71 -14.84 -11.39
C THR A 651 -12.70 -14.26 -12.40
N ASP A 652 -13.54 -13.33 -11.96
CA ASP A 652 -14.38 -12.48 -12.80
C ASP A 652 -14.28 -11.01 -12.34
N LEU A 653 -15.00 -10.10 -12.99
CA LEU A 653 -15.05 -8.69 -12.60
C LEU A 653 -16.42 -8.26 -12.06
N GLU A 654 -17.35 -9.17 -11.96
CA GLU A 654 -18.74 -8.87 -11.62
C GLU A 654 -18.89 -8.39 -10.15
N LEU A 655 -19.84 -7.50 -9.91
CA LEU A 655 -20.32 -7.24 -8.54
C LEU A 655 -20.93 -8.54 -7.98
N PRO A 656 -20.68 -8.93 -6.73
CA PRO A 656 -21.26 -10.14 -6.16
C PRO A 656 -22.77 -10.21 -6.35
N LYS A 657 -23.27 -11.38 -6.79
CA LYS A 657 -24.66 -11.58 -7.23
C LYS A 657 -25.70 -11.12 -6.22
N ALA A 658 -25.46 -11.33 -4.93
CA ALA A 658 -26.38 -10.91 -3.87
C ALA A 658 -26.65 -9.40 -3.88
N GLN A 659 -25.60 -8.60 -4.00
CA GLN A 659 -25.71 -7.14 -4.04
C GLN A 659 -26.40 -6.66 -5.33
N ARG A 660 -26.05 -7.25 -6.47
CA ARG A 660 -26.66 -6.96 -7.78
C ARG A 660 -28.16 -7.20 -7.76
N GLN A 661 -28.60 -8.30 -7.13
CA GLN A 661 -30.04 -8.64 -7.01
C GLN A 661 -30.78 -7.61 -6.17
N VAL A 662 -30.21 -7.12 -5.07
CA VAL A 662 -30.83 -6.08 -4.23
C VAL A 662 -30.95 -4.76 -5.00
N ILE A 663 -29.89 -4.32 -5.70
CA ILE A 663 -29.92 -3.08 -6.50
C ILE A 663 -31.01 -3.17 -7.60
N ALA A 664 -31.08 -4.30 -8.31
CA ALA A 664 -32.10 -4.53 -9.34
C ALA A 664 -33.51 -4.55 -8.76
N MET A 665 -33.74 -5.19 -7.62
CA MET A 665 -35.00 -5.24 -6.91
C MET A 665 -35.49 -3.84 -6.49
N LEU A 666 -34.60 -3.02 -5.95
CA LEU A 666 -34.91 -1.63 -5.59
C LEU A 666 -35.34 -0.81 -6.82
N HIS A 667 -34.60 -0.93 -7.93
CA HIS A 667 -34.91 -0.26 -9.18
C HIS A 667 -36.29 -0.71 -9.72
N GLN A 668 -36.55 -2.02 -9.75
CA GLN A 668 -37.87 -2.57 -10.18
C GLN A 668 -39.01 -2.09 -9.31
N ALA A 669 -38.79 -1.83 -8.03
CA ALA A 669 -39.77 -1.22 -7.11
C ALA A 669 -39.85 0.31 -7.23
N GLY A 670 -39.23 0.92 -8.23
CA GLY A 670 -39.26 2.36 -8.50
C GLY A 670 -38.47 3.21 -7.50
N LYS A 671 -37.50 2.62 -6.77
CA LYS A 671 -36.66 3.35 -5.82
C LYS A 671 -35.49 4.01 -6.56
N ARG A 672 -35.16 5.24 -6.15
CA ARG A 672 -34.04 5.99 -6.67
C ARG A 672 -32.76 5.52 -5.94
N VAL A 673 -31.86 4.86 -6.65
CA VAL A 673 -30.66 4.24 -6.06
C VAL A 673 -29.42 5.07 -6.37
N VAL A 674 -28.67 5.40 -5.32
CA VAL A 674 -27.27 5.86 -5.37
C VAL A 674 -26.39 4.67 -4.99
N PHE A 675 -25.59 4.16 -5.92
CA PHE A 675 -24.64 3.10 -5.64
C PHE A 675 -23.27 3.69 -5.30
N VAL A 676 -22.78 3.43 -4.08
CA VAL A 676 -21.43 3.75 -3.63
C VAL A 676 -20.62 2.48 -3.68
N ASN A 677 -19.78 2.35 -4.70
CA ASN A 677 -18.91 1.19 -4.90
C ASN A 677 -17.61 1.32 -4.12
N CYS A 678 -17.35 0.36 -3.23
CA CYS A 678 -16.10 0.23 -2.47
C CYS A 678 -15.34 -1.01 -2.98
N SER A 679 -14.19 -0.80 -3.60
CA SER A 679 -13.36 -1.87 -4.16
C SER A 679 -11.92 -1.40 -4.33
N GLY A 680 -10.95 -2.31 -4.28
CA GLY A 680 -9.55 -2.00 -4.60
C GLY A 680 -9.24 -2.12 -6.10
N CYS A 681 -10.18 -2.66 -6.89
CA CYS A 681 -10.05 -2.89 -8.33
C CYS A 681 -11.26 -2.34 -9.12
N ALA A 682 -11.15 -2.36 -10.46
CA ALA A 682 -12.27 -2.05 -11.34
C ALA A 682 -13.31 -3.18 -11.31
N ILE A 683 -14.59 -2.81 -11.20
CA ILE A 683 -15.75 -3.72 -11.19
C ILE A 683 -16.51 -3.59 -12.52
N ALA A 684 -16.88 -4.71 -13.13
CA ALA A 684 -17.82 -4.75 -14.25
C ALA A 684 -19.25 -4.54 -13.73
N MET A 685 -19.76 -3.32 -13.89
CA MET A 685 -21.03 -2.89 -13.31
C MET A 685 -22.07 -2.47 -14.37
N VAL A 686 -22.11 -3.16 -15.52
CA VAL A 686 -23.08 -2.86 -16.60
C VAL A 686 -24.51 -2.86 -16.07
N PRO A 687 -25.01 -3.88 -15.35
CA PRO A 687 -26.36 -3.85 -14.79
C PRO A 687 -26.58 -2.72 -13.77
N GLU A 688 -25.56 -2.37 -13.01
CA GLU A 688 -25.64 -1.29 -12.02
C GLU A 688 -25.78 0.08 -12.71
N THR A 689 -25.18 0.27 -13.89
CA THR A 689 -25.41 1.51 -14.67
C THR A 689 -26.85 1.64 -15.16
N GLU A 690 -27.59 0.54 -15.30
CA GLU A 690 -29.01 0.55 -15.63
C GLU A 690 -29.89 0.76 -14.40
N ASN A 691 -29.55 0.11 -13.29
CA ASN A 691 -30.40 0.00 -12.09
C ASN A 691 -30.13 1.08 -11.03
N ALA A 692 -29.00 1.80 -11.08
CA ALA A 692 -28.75 2.94 -10.20
C ALA A 692 -28.80 4.27 -10.97
N GLU A 693 -29.38 5.31 -10.38
CA GLU A 693 -29.40 6.64 -11.00
C GLU A 693 -28.05 7.37 -10.86
N ALA A 694 -27.35 7.13 -9.76
CA ALA A 694 -26.03 7.68 -9.54
C ALA A 694 -25.06 6.61 -9.03
N ILE A 695 -23.78 6.70 -9.45
CA ILE A 695 -22.74 5.77 -9.06
C ILE A 695 -21.50 6.58 -8.64
N LEU A 696 -21.01 6.32 -7.43
CA LEU A 696 -19.75 6.79 -6.91
C LEU A 696 -18.75 5.62 -6.80
N GLN A 697 -17.52 5.80 -7.24
CA GLN A 697 -16.40 4.92 -6.91
C GLN A 697 -15.66 5.53 -5.74
N ALA A 698 -15.78 4.90 -4.57
CA ALA A 698 -15.16 5.38 -3.33
C ALA A 698 -13.88 4.62 -2.98
N TRP A 699 -13.57 3.51 -3.67
CA TRP A 699 -12.44 2.63 -3.36
C TRP A 699 -12.48 2.16 -1.89
N TYR A 700 -11.32 2.04 -1.20
CA TYR A 700 -11.23 1.94 0.25
C TYR A 700 -10.72 3.28 0.80
N PRO A 701 -11.62 4.11 1.34
CA PRO A 701 -11.39 5.55 1.46
C PRO A 701 -10.68 6.01 2.76
N GLY A 702 -10.08 5.08 3.53
CA GLY A 702 -9.35 5.42 4.76
C GLY A 702 -10.23 5.75 5.97
N GLU A 703 -9.58 6.13 7.07
CA GLU A 703 -10.26 6.33 8.37
C GLU A 703 -11.32 7.44 8.37
N ARG A 704 -11.21 8.42 7.43
CA ARG A 704 -12.12 9.55 7.27
C ARG A 704 -13.05 9.40 6.05
N GLY A 705 -13.13 8.19 5.51
CA GLY A 705 -13.89 7.90 4.29
C GLY A 705 -15.39 8.17 4.41
N GLY A 706 -15.97 7.96 5.59
CA GLY A 706 -17.38 8.23 5.82
C GLY A 706 -17.73 9.70 5.70
N GLU A 707 -16.91 10.61 6.25
CA GLU A 707 -17.08 12.06 6.11
C GLU A 707 -16.93 12.50 4.65
N ALA A 708 -15.88 12.01 3.97
CA ALA A 708 -15.61 12.35 2.59
C ALA A 708 -16.78 11.94 1.65
N VAL A 709 -17.27 10.71 1.78
CA VAL A 709 -18.39 10.21 0.99
C VAL A 709 -19.66 11.03 1.28
N ALA A 710 -19.96 11.32 2.56
CA ALA A 710 -21.11 12.12 2.91
C ALA A 710 -21.04 13.53 2.30
N LYS A 711 -19.92 14.23 2.40
CA LYS A 711 -19.72 15.56 1.80
C LYS A 711 -19.92 15.56 0.29
N VAL A 712 -19.46 14.52 -0.41
CA VAL A 712 -19.70 14.36 -1.85
C VAL A 712 -21.20 14.09 -2.11
N LEU A 713 -21.83 13.14 -1.41
CA LEU A 713 -23.25 12.81 -1.60
C LEU A 713 -24.16 14.03 -1.46
N PHE A 714 -23.89 14.93 -0.52
CA PHE A 714 -24.69 16.12 -0.24
C PHE A 714 -24.16 17.41 -0.90
N GLY A 715 -23.09 17.32 -1.71
CA GLY A 715 -22.60 18.42 -2.54
C GLY A 715 -21.86 19.53 -1.78
N GLU A 716 -21.38 19.26 -0.57
CA GLU A 716 -20.42 20.14 0.09
C GLU A 716 -19.08 20.10 -0.65
N VAL A 717 -18.69 18.91 -1.10
CA VAL A 717 -17.57 18.69 -1.99
C VAL A 717 -18.08 18.36 -3.39
N ASN A 718 -17.59 19.12 -4.39
CA ASN A 718 -17.83 18.79 -5.79
C ASN A 718 -16.80 17.75 -6.25
N PRO A 719 -17.20 16.53 -6.67
CA PRO A 719 -16.26 15.50 -7.04
C PRO A 719 -15.33 15.93 -8.18
N SER A 720 -14.06 15.65 -8.04
CA SER A 720 -13.00 15.95 -9.01
C SER A 720 -12.12 14.74 -9.34
N GLY A 721 -12.34 13.63 -8.67
CA GLY A 721 -11.60 12.38 -8.88
C GLY A 721 -11.73 11.85 -10.30
N LYS A 722 -10.67 11.22 -10.80
CA LYS A 722 -10.61 10.59 -12.13
C LYS A 722 -10.07 9.17 -12.02
N LEU A 723 -10.64 8.25 -12.78
CA LEU A 723 -10.24 6.84 -12.75
C LEU A 723 -8.76 6.66 -13.16
N PRO A 724 -7.92 6.02 -12.35
CA PRO A 724 -6.54 5.68 -12.70
C PRO A 724 -6.44 4.35 -13.47
N VAL A 725 -7.57 3.73 -13.77
CA VAL A 725 -7.69 2.44 -14.48
C VAL A 725 -8.92 2.44 -15.39
N THR A 726 -8.85 1.63 -16.42
CA THR A 726 -9.99 1.34 -17.31
C THR A 726 -10.98 0.39 -16.63
N PHE A 727 -12.27 0.72 -16.66
CA PHE A 727 -13.35 -0.18 -16.25
C PHE A 727 -13.88 -0.92 -17.49
N TYR A 728 -13.78 -2.24 -17.47
CA TYR A 728 -14.24 -3.11 -18.56
C TYR A 728 -15.70 -3.49 -18.35
N LYS A 729 -16.40 -3.88 -19.41
CA LYS A 729 -17.78 -4.35 -19.37
C LYS A 729 -17.89 -5.77 -18.83
N SER A 730 -16.87 -6.59 -19.07
CA SER A 730 -16.80 -8.00 -18.67
C SER A 730 -15.36 -8.48 -18.59
N VAL A 731 -15.13 -9.56 -17.86
CA VAL A 731 -13.85 -10.29 -17.87
C VAL A 731 -13.50 -10.83 -19.27
N ASN A 732 -14.50 -11.04 -20.14
CA ASN A 732 -14.32 -11.50 -21.52
C ASN A 732 -13.65 -10.45 -22.43
N ASP A 733 -13.58 -9.20 -22.00
CA ASP A 733 -12.86 -8.14 -22.70
C ASP A 733 -11.33 -8.27 -22.54
N LEU A 734 -10.88 -9.09 -21.59
CA LEU A 734 -9.49 -9.22 -21.21
C LEU A 734 -8.83 -10.47 -21.82
N PRO A 735 -7.55 -10.39 -22.17
CA PRO A 735 -6.73 -11.56 -22.46
C PRO A 735 -6.57 -12.48 -21.25
N ASP A 736 -5.92 -13.64 -21.48
CA ASP A 736 -5.54 -14.54 -20.38
C ASP A 736 -4.77 -13.80 -19.29
N PHE A 737 -5.04 -14.08 -18.02
CA PHE A 737 -4.40 -13.38 -16.90
C PHE A 737 -2.89 -13.62 -16.85
N LEU A 738 -2.41 -14.77 -17.33
CA LEU A 738 -0.98 -15.09 -17.41
C LEU A 738 -0.28 -14.45 -18.63
N ASP A 739 -1.02 -13.91 -19.59
CA ASP A 739 -0.44 -13.15 -20.70
C ASP A 739 -0.03 -11.76 -20.23
N TYR A 740 1.27 -11.51 -20.12
CA TYR A 740 1.85 -10.23 -19.69
C TYR A 740 2.08 -9.24 -20.83
N THR A 741 1.74 -9.61 -22.08
CA THR A 741 1.76 -8.63 -23.17
C THR A 741 0.71 -7.55 -22.93
N MET A 742 0.97 -6.35 -23.39
CA MET A 742 0.01 -5.24 -23.27
C MET A 742 -1.09 -5.28 -24.33
N LYS A 743 -1.08 -6.27 -25.22
CA LYS A 743 -2.08 -6.42 -26.29
C LYS A 743 -3.49 -6.48 -25.70
N ASN A 744 -4.36 -5.59 -26.18
CA ASN A 744 -5.76 -5.46 -25.76
C ASN A 744 -5.96 -5.23 -24.26
N ARG A 745 -5.01 -4.53 -23.61
CA ARG A 745 -5.08 -4.17 -22.19
C ARG A 745 -4.96 -2.67 -22.01
N THR A 746 -5.55 -2.14 -20.96
CA THR A 746 -5.49 -0.73 -20.55
C THR A 746 -5.97 0.23 -21.65
N TYR A 747 -6.20 1.49 -21.33
CA TYR A 747 -6.59 2.49 -22.33
C TYR A 747 -5.57 2.65 -23.46
N ARG A 748 -4.33 2.19 -23.25
CA ARG A 748 -3.24 2.32 -24.22
C ARG A 748 -3.39 1.34 -25.39
N TYR A 749 -3.98 0.15 -25.16
CA TYR A 749 -4.04 -0.90 -26.18
C TYR A 749 -5.40 -1.58 -26.32
N PHE A 750 -6.35 -1.33 -25.41
CA PHE A 750 -7.69 -1.90 -25.50
C PHE A 750 -8.46 -1.29 -26.66
N LYS A 751 -8.86 -2.14 -27.61
CA LYS A 751 -9.56 -1.74 -28.83
C LYS A 751 -11.09 -1.77 -28.70
N GLY A 752 -11.60 -2.35 -27.62
CA GLY A 752 -13.02 -2.38 -27.32
C GLY A 752 -13.53 -1.06 -26.74
N GLU A 753 -14.81 -1.02 -26.40
CA GLU A 753 -15.44 0.10 -25.72
C GLU A 753 -15.47 -0.18 -24.22
N PRO A 754 -14.72 0.56 -23.39
CA PRO A 754 -14.75 0.37 -21.95
C PRO A 754 -16.11 0.79 -21.35
N LEU A 755 -16.45 0.26 -20.19
CA LEU A 755 -17.59 0.75 -19.41
C LEU A 755 -17.33 2.19 -18.95
N PHE A 756 -16.15 2.44 -18.35
CA PHE A 756 -15.66 3.78 -18.08
C PHE A 756 -14.19 3.86 -18.49
N PRO A 757 -13.80 4.86 -19.27
CA PRO A 757 -12.44 4.97 -19.78
C PRO A 757 -11.47 5.47 -18.71
N PHE A 758 -10.19 5.21 -18.85
CA PHE A 758 -9.11 5.78 -18.04
C PHE A 758 -9.22 7.31 -18.01
N GLY A 759 -9.02 7.91 -16.85
CA GLY A 759 -9.11 9.34 -16.61
C GLY A 759 -10.55 9.87 -16.48
N TYR A 760 -11.58 9.02 -16.60
CA TYR A 760 -12.97 9.41 -16.49
C TYR A 760 -13.39 9.77 -15.06
N GLY A 761 -14.25 10.76 -14.95
CA GLY A 761 -14.91 11.18 -13.72
C GLY A 761 -15.75 12.42 -14.00
N LEU A 762 -17.00 12.41 -13.53
CA LEU A 762 -17.95 13.51 -13.63
C LEU A 762 -17.77 14.51 -12.48
N SER A 763 -18.40 15.65 -12.63
CA SER A 763 -18.49 16.72 -11.62
C SER A 763 -19.93 17.20 -11.51
N TYR A 764 -20.28 17.88 -10.44
CA TYR A 764 -21.57 18.60 -10.32
C TYR A 764 -21.61 19.90 -11.14
N THR A 765 -20.53 20.17 -11.86
CA THR A 765 -20.42 21.25 -12.85
C THR A 765 -19.96 20.67 -14.18
N SER A 766 -19.80 21.50 -15.21
CA SER A 766 -19.32 21.08 -16.53
C SER A 766 -18.20 21.96 -17.02
N PHE A 767 -17.27 21.39 -17.77
CA PHE A 767 -16.10 22.07 -18.29
C PHE A 767 -16.04 21.99 -19.81
N GLU A 768 -15.59 23.09 -20.42
CA GLU A 768 -15.39 23.17 -21.87
C GLU A 768 -13.94 23.52 -22.19
N TYR A 769 -13.35 22.74 -23.10
CA TYR A 769 -11.99 22.89 -23.56
C TYR A 769 -11.97 23.67 -24.87
N GLY A 770 -11.22 24.77 -24.92
CA GLY A 770 -10.97 25.50 -26.14
C GLY A 770 -9.88 24.83 -26.99
N LYS A 771 -9.75 25.30 -28.24
CA LYS A 771 -8.78 24.75 -29.19
C LYS A 771 -7.33 24.87 -28.64
N PRO A 772 -6.56 23.77 -28.59
CA PRO A 772 -5.18 23.82 -28.13
C PRO A 772 -4.24 24.47 -29.16
N THR A 773 -3.21 25.12 -28.64
CA THR A 773 -2.07 25.60 -29.41
C THR A 773 -0.78 25.03 -28.82
N LEU A 774 0.18 24.68 -29.66
CA LEU A 774 1.46 24.12 -29.24
C LEU A 774 2.57 25.00 -29.78
N MET A 775 3.35 25.59 -28.86
CA MET A 775 4.49 26.46 -29.18
C MET A 775 5.79 25.73 -28.88
N GLN A 776 6.72 25.76 -29.84
CA GLN A 776 8.07 25.28 -29.60
C GLN A 776 8.85 26.31 -28.76
N VAL A 777 9.53 25.85 -27.72
CA VAL A 777 10.35 26.67 -26.81
C VAL A 777 11.75 26.09 -26.70
N LYS A 778 12.73 26.94 -26.35
CA LYS A 778 14.09 26.42 -26.07
C LYS A 778 14.07 25.43 -24.92
N SER A 779 14.78 24.32 -25.08
CA SER A 779 14.91 23.35 -24.01
C SER A 779 15.59 23.97 -22.80
N LYS A 780 15.02 23.70 -21.61
CA LYS A 780 15.61 24.07 -20.31
C LYS A 780 16.91 23.30 -20.04
N LYS A 781 17.15 22.17 -20.73
CA LYS A 781 18.35 21.36 -20.59
C LYS A 781 19.51 21.99 -21.36
N ARG A 782 20.51 22.49 -20.63
CA ARG A 782 21.71 23.15 -21.21
C ARG A 782 22.39 22.20 -22.21
N GLY A 783 22.59 22.67 -23.46
CA GLY A 783 23.26 21.92 -24.53
C GLY A 783 22.34 21.00 -25.32
N SER A 784 21.04 20.89 -24.99
CA SER A 784 20.08 20.12 -25.78
C SER A 784 19.80 20.80 -27.12
N LYS A 785 19.91 20.05 -28.25
CA LYS A 785 19.46 20.49 -29.56
C LYS A 785 17.96 20.24 -29.78
N ALA A 786 17.33 19.44 -28.92
CA ALA A 786 15.90 19.11 -28.99
C ALA A 786 15.07 20.24 -28.38
N ALA A 787 13.93 20.52 -28.98
CA ALA A 787 13.03 21.56 -28.53
C ALA A 787 12.03 21.02 -27.53
N ASP A 788 11.78 21.79 -26.49
CA ASP A 788 10.61 21.59 -25.62
C ASP A 788 9.39 22.26 -26.24
N TYR A 789 8.21 21.93 -25.75
CA TYR A 789 6.95 22.51 -26.21
C TYR A 789 6.15 23.05 -25.04
N LYS A 790 5.36 24.09 -25.33
CA LYS A 790 4.36 24.62 -24.39
C LYS A 790 2.98 24.47 -25.00
N LEU A 791 2.15 23.67 -24.38
CA LEU A 791 0.75 23.49 -24.74
C LEU A 791 -0.10 24.51 -24.02
N MET A 792 -0.98 25.18 -24.76
CA MET A 792 -1.90 26.19 -24.21
C MET A 792 -3.31 25.96 -24.75
N PHE A 793 -4.32 26.06 -23.90
CA PHE A 793 -5.74 26.00 -24.24
C PHE A 793 -6.57 26.77 -23.22
N SER A 794 -7.75 27.20 -23.58
CA SER A 794 -8.70 27.74 -22.61
C SER A 794 -9.50 26.63 -21.97
N LEU A 795 -9.75 26.74 -20.67
CA LEU A 795 -10.68 25.89 -19.93
C LEU A 795 -11.73 26.76 -19.29
N GLN A 796 -13.00 26.45 -19.47
CA GLN A 796 -14.12 27.17 -18.90
C GLN A 796 -15.01 26.25 -18.08
N ASN A 797 -15.38 26.69 -16.87
CA ASN A 797 -16.46 26.10 -16.12
C ASN A 797 -17.79 26.65 -16.67
N THR A 798 -18.57 25.83 -17.36
CA THR A 798 -19.84 26.22 -18.00
C THR A 798 -21.05 25.98 -17.09
N GLY A 799 -20.84 25.38 -15.93
CA GLY A 799 -21.90 25.09 -14.98
C GLY A 799 -22.11 26.17 -13.91
N LYS A 800 -22.90 25.84 -12.89
CA LYS A 800 -23.36 26.78 -11.86
C LYS A 800 -22.63 26.66 -10.53
N ARG A 801 -21.66 25.76 -10.41
CA ARG A 801 -20.88 25.50 -9.20
C ARG A 801 -19.40 25.65 -9.47
N GLU A 802 -18.65 26.07 -8.48
CA GLU A 802 -17.18 25.94 -8.50
C GLU A 802 -16.80 24.45 -8.60
N GLY A 803 -15.75 24.16 -9.35
CA GLY A 803 -15.26 22.80 -9.48
C GLY A 803 -13.81 22.75 -9.97
N THR A 804 -13.19 21.61 -9.75
CA THR A 804 -11.83 21.30 -10.20
C THR A 804 -11.87 20.30 -11.34
N GLU A 805 -11.26 20.65 -12.47
CA GLU A 805 -11.04 19.76 -13.60
C GLU A 805 -9.60 19.24 -13.60
N VAL A 806 -9.40 17.98 -14.01
CA VAL A 806 -8.08 17.42 -14.29
C VAL A 806 -7.87 17.40 -15.79
N ALA A 807 -7.19 18.41 -16.29
CA ALA A 807 -6.82 18.50 -17.71
C ALA A 807 -5.70 17.49 -18.01
N GLN A 808 -5.98 16.52 -18.87
CA GLN A 808 -5.12 15.40 -19.24
C GLN A 808 -4.59 15.58 -20.65
N VAL A 809 -3.29 15.32 -20.84
CA VAL A 809 -2.60 15.45 -22.12
C VAL A 809 -2.05 14.10 -22.56
N TYR A 810 -2.50 13.66 -23.72
CA TYR A 810 -2.08 12.41 -24.33
C TYR A 810 -1.32 12.65 -25.62
N ILE A 811 -0.37 11.78 -25.95
CA ILE A 811 0.42 11.87 -27.18
C ILE A 811 0.38 10.53 -27.92
N LYS A 812 0.27 10.60 -29.24
CA LYS A 812 0.37 9.46 -30.16
C LYS A 812 1.36 9.79 -31.27
N ARG A 813 2.29 8.87 -31.55
CA ARG A 813 3.11 8.90 -32.77
C ARG A 813 2.33 8.25 -33.92
N MET A 814 2.18 8.95 -35.03
CA MET A 814 1.23 8.55 -36.08
C MET A 814 1.72 7.39 -36.94
N ASP A 815 3.02 7.22 -37.09
CA ASP A 815 3.67 6.14 -37.88
C ASP A 815 3.92 4.88 -37.03
N ASP A 816 3.62 4.90 -35.74
CA ASP A 816 3.75 3.74 -34.86
C ASP A 816 2.43 2.95 -34.80
N VAL A 817 2.22 2.09 -35.83
CA VAL A 817 0.96 1.36 -36.01
C VAL A 817 0.72 0.29 -34.92
N ASP A 818 1.78 -0.30 -34.37
CA ASP A 818 1.77 -1.31 -33.31
C ASP A 818 1.93 -0.70 -31.93
N GLY A 819 2.08 0.61 -31.86
CA GLY A 819 2.24 1.35 -30.63
C GLY A 819 0.91 1.58 -29.91
N PRO A 820 0.98 2.27 -28.75
CA PRO A 820 -0.21 2.59 -27.98
C PRO A 820 -1.18 3.48 -28.78
N ILE A 821 -2.48 3.29 -28.56
CA ILE A 821 -3.54 4.15 -29.12
C ILE A 821 -3.24 5.61 -28.78
N LYS A 822 -2.80 5.86 -27.56
CA LYS A 822 -2.22 7.11 -27.02
C LYS A 822 -1.63 6.85 -25.65
N SER A 823 -0.74 7.73 -25.19
CA SER A 823 -0.13 7.64 -23.86
C SER A 823 -0.25 8.96 -23.12
N LEU A 824 -0.63 8.93 -21.84
CA LEU A 824 -0.62 10.10 -20.96
C LEU A 824 0.82 10.63 -20.84
N LYS A 825 1.00 11.93 -20.97
CA LYS A 825 2.31 12.59 -20.91
C LYS A 825 2.34 13.85 -20.03
N ALA A 826 1.15 14.36 -19.65
CA ALA A 826 1.00 15.40 -18.66
C ALA A 826 -0.43 15.44 -18.12
N PHE A 827 -0.60 16.01 -16.93
CA PHE A 827 -1.90 16.40 -16.39
C PHE A 827 -1.77 17.66 -15.52
N LYS A 828 -2.89 18.35 -15.30
CA LYS A 828 -2.94 19.53 -14.44
C LYS A 828 -4.32 19.69 -13.83
N ARG A 829 -4.38 19.83 -12.52
CA ARG A 829 -5.61 20.21 -11.81
C ARG A 829 -5.87 21.70 -11.96
N VAL A 830 -7.08 22.10 -12.27
CA VAL A 830 -7.49 23.49 -12.48
C VAL A 830 -8.83 23.74 -11.80
N SER A 831 -8.84 24.54 -10.76
CA SER A 831 -10.07 24.95 -10.06
C SER A 831 -10.62 26.22 -10.69
N LEU A 832 -11.94 26.24 -11.02
CA LEU A 832 -12.63 27.33 -11.67
C LEU A 832 -13.95 27.61 -10.96
N LYS A 833 -14.22 28.89 -10.70
CA LYS A 833 -15.54 29.34 -10.25
C LYS A 833 -16.60 29.12 -11.34
N ALA A 834 -17.86 29.15 -10.98
CA ALA A 834 -18.96 29.06 -11.93
C ALA A 834 -18.83 30.16 -13.01
N GLY A 835 -18.86 29.78 -14.29
CA GLY A 835 -18.70 30.66 -15.44
C GLY A 835 -17.27 31.11 -15.74
N GLU A 836 -16.29 30.83 -14.87
CA GLU A 836 -14.91 31.27 -15.03
C GLU A 836 -14.24 30.56 -16.23
N ARG A 837 -13.43 31.35 -16.97
CA ARG A 837 -12.56 30.88 -18.06
C ARG A 837 -11.12 31.24 -17.74
N GLN A 838 -10.22 30.27 -17.88
CA GLN A 838 -8.78 30.45 -17.67
C GLN A 838 -7.98 29.91 -18.86
N MET A 839 -6.86 30.56 -19.17
CA MET A 839 -5.83 30.01 -20.05
C MET A 839 -4.95 29.04 -19.26
N VAL A 840 -4.98 27.77 -19.63
CA VAL A 840 -4.14 26.72 -19.04
C VAL A 840 -2.89 26.55 -19.89
N SER A 841 -1.75 26.48 -19.22
CA SER A 841 -0.45 26.22 -19.83
C SER A 841 0.17 24.98 -19.21
N ILE A 842 0.66 24.07 -20.05
CA ILE A 842 1.34 22.82 -19.66
C ILE A 842 2.65 22.72 -20.43
N ASP A 843 3.76 22.52 -19.72
CA ASP A 843 5.06 22.28 -20.31
C ASP A 843 5.15 20.83 -20.78
N LEU A 844 5.54 20.61 -22.03
CA LEU A 844 5.83 19.31 -22.62
C LEU A 844 7.32 19.28 -23.01
N PRO A 845 8.21 18.83 -22.13
CA PRO A 845 9.61 18.68 -22.48
C PRO A 845 9.78 17.68 -23.64
N CYS A 846 10.85 17.77 -24.38
CA CYS A 846 11.11 16.88 -25.54
C CYS A 846 10.95 15.39 -25.18
N LYS A 847 11.33 14.99 -23.97
CA LYS A 847 11.13 13.61 -23.46
C LYS A 847 9.67 13.15 -23.41
N SER A 848 8.69 14.05 -23.45
CA SER A 848 7.27 13.68 -23.53
C SER A 848 6.92 12.97 -24.84
N PHE A 849 7.75 13.13 -25.88
CA PHE A 849 7.62 12.49 -27.19
C PHE A 849 8.46 11.22 -27.32
N GLU A 850 9.12 10.78 -26.23
CA GLU A 850 9.83 9.50 -26.22
C GLU A 850 8.83 8.33 -26.33
N GLY A 851 9.22 7.35 -27.14
CA GLY A 851 8.54 6.09 -27.31
C GLY A 851 9.51 5.02 -27.82
N TRP A 852 9.02 3.80 -27.95
CA TRP A 852 9.80 2.68 -28.45
C TRP A 852 10.16 2.88 -29.92
N ASP A 853 11.45 2.77 -30.20
CA ASP A 853 11.97 2.71 -31.57
C ASP A 853 12.39 1.27 -31.91
N ALA A 854 11.60 0.62 -32.74
CA ALA A 854 11.85 -0.76 -33.18
C ALA A 854 13.14 -0.93 -34.00
N GLN A 855 13.65 0.15 -34.63
CA GLN A 855 14.90 0.08 -35.42
C GLN A 855 16.13 0.01 -34.53
N THR A 856 16.11 0.73 -33.42
CA THR A 856 17.24 0.80 -32.47
C THR A 856 17.04 -0.05 -31.22
N ASN A 857 15.83 -0.61 -31.02
CA ASN A 857 15.42 -1.30 -29.80
C ASN A 857 15.63 -0.46 -28.53
N THR A 858 15.29 0.83 -28.58
CA THR A 858 15.48 1.77 -27.48
C THR A 858 14.30 2.71 -27.30
N ILE A 859 14.19 3.31 -26.11
CA ILE A 859 13.29 4.44 -25.85
C ILE A 859 14.00 5.73 -26.27
N ARG A 860 13.42 6.45 -27.21
CA ARG A 860 13.94 7.75 -27.66
C ARG A 860 12.85 8.59 -28.33
N VAL A 861 13.13 9.85 -28.55
CA VAL A 861 12.32 10.68 -29.44
C VAL A 861 12.58 10.25 -30.89
N VAL A 862 11.57 9.71 -31.52
CA VAL A 862 11.63 9.31 -32.95
C VAL A 862 11.08 10.47 -33.78
N PRO A 863 11.84 11.00 -34.75
CA PRO A 863 11.33 12.04 -35.63
C PRO A 863 10.08 11.59 -36.38
N GLY A 864 9.07 12.44 -36.46
CA GLY A 864 7.80 12.05 -37.09
C GLY A 864 6.65 13.01 -36.79
N ILE A 865 5.45 12.61 -37.19
CA ILE A 865 4.21 13.33 -36.91
C ILE A 865 3.59 12.77 -35.63
N TYR A 866 3.26 13.66 -34.71
CA TYR A 866 2.59 13.33 -33.46
C TYR A 866 1.25 14.04 -33.36
N GLN A 867 0.28 13.39 -32.75
CA GLN A 867 -0.96 14.02 -32.30
C GLN A 867 -0.90 14.22 -30.79
N VAL A 868 -1.21 15.43 -30.35
CA VAL A 868 -1.36 15.80 -28.94
C VAL A 868 -2.84 16.03 -28.67
N PHE A 869 -3.38 15.31 -27.68
CA PHE A 869 -4.80 15.32 -27.30
C PHE A 869 -4.94 15.96 -25.93
N VAL A 870 -6.03 16.72 -25.72
CA VAL A 870 -6.33 17.38 -24.45
C VAL A 870 -7.79 17.13 -24.07
N GLY A 871 -8.05 16.76 -22.81
CA GLY A 871 -9.42 16.58 -22.34
C GLY A 871 -9.50 16.09 -20.90
N GLY A 872 -10.72 15.85 -20.41
CA GLY A 872 -10.99 15.39 -19.03
C GLY A 872 -10.89 13.87 -18.84
N SER A 873 -10.68 13.12 -19.92
CA SER A 873 -10.49 11.66 -19.89
C SER A 873 -9.74 11.19 -21.15
N SER A 874 -9.31 9.94 -21.17
CA SER A 874 -8.72 9.36 -22.36
C SER A 874 -9.68 9.35 -23.57
N ALA A 875 -10.99 9.19 -23.35
CA ALA A 875 -12.00 9.26 -24.41
C ALA A 875 -12.29 10.69 -24.87
N ASP A 876 -12.49 11.65 -23.93
CA ASP A 876 -12.82 13.04 -24.27
C ASP A 876 -11.65 13.77 -24.92
N ALA A 877 -10.43 13.46 -24.56
CA ALA A 877 -9.22 14.02 -25.17
C ALA A 877 -9.19 13.79 -26.68
N ALA A 878 -9.81 12.72 -27.19
CA ALA A 878 -9.86 12.46 -28.63
C ALA A 878 -10.60 13.54 -29.42
N LYS A 879 -11.47 14.33 -28.79
CA LYS A 879 -12.26 15.41 -29.40
C LYS A 879 -11.44 16.68 -29.64
N THR A 880 -10.34 16.89 -28.91
CA THR A 880 -9.54 18.12 -28.92
C THR A 880 -8.06 17.77 -29.14
N LYS A 881 -7.60 17.93 -30.37
CA LYS A 881 -6.24 17.51 -30.79
C LYS A 881 -5.51 18.55 -31.65
N ILE A 882 -4.20 18.46 -31.63
CA ILE A 882 -3.29 19.22 -32.51
C ILE A 882 -2.19 18.31 -33.03
N GLU A 883 -1.76 18.52 -34.30
CA GLU A 883 -0.63 17.80 -34.87
C GLU A 883 0.66 18.61 -34.76
N VAL A 884 1.77 17.92 -34.55
CA VAL A 884 3.10 18.51 -34.48
C VAL A 884 4.11 17.60 -35.16
N LYS A 885 5.02 18.21 -35.93
CA LYS A 885 6.17 17.51 -36.50
C LYS A 885 7.36 17.66 -35.53
N VAL A 886 7.76 16.56 -34.92
CA VAL A 886 8.97 16.48 -34.07
C VAL A 886 10.14 16.09 -34.98
N LYS A 887 11.26 16.82 -34.83
CA LYS A 887 12.48 16.64 -35.65
C LYS A 887 13.55 15.85 -34.90
#